data_28831700435f94376701e16d5d7320fe
#
_entry.id   28831700435f94376701e16d5d7320fe
#
_cell.length_a   1.000
_cell.length_b   1.000
_cell.length_c   1.000
_cell.angle_alpha   90.00
_cell.angle_beta   90.00
_cell.angle_gamma   90.00
#
_symmetry.space_group_name_H-M   'P 1'
#
loop_
_entity.id
_entity.type
_entity.pdbx_description
1 polymer ?
#
loop_
_entity_poly.entity_id
_entity_poly.type
_entity_poly.pdbx_seq_one_letter_code
_entity_poly.pdbx_strand_id
1 'polypeptide(L)'
;MVATVASNRSNGNSTRHQAHPSRAGGLSSFKSEIDRQDPTKTFLPGLHLYAAERAAAAEPRERDDEFYFLAFRLHDDFVTQYRDRQPKWGFPIGAGNTLGEYNFLTKYSRKKLNGSKERFYEMVRRVIEGMFSIQKEHALRHKLPWNENKAHTSAQEAFDRLFTGKWSPPGRGLWMMGTFFVNGLHDSSALQNCGFLSTAFIADGDDPAFPFYRLMEMSMLGVGVGFDTRGANTMQLYQPIENNHEPIIVDDSREGWVESARMLIESYLLPDRDAVVFDYSEIRLAGAPIGGFGGTAAGPEPLIQLHDRLRKLLNYRQGEFLTSSDIVDIGNMVGKCVVAANVRSSAEIALGVADDEAFLNLKNAMVNPERMGYVRGPDGGPLVGEDEKWVESEQGGWGYTSNNSVLAEVGGNYDHLAKGIVMNGEPGIFWIDLCQQRGRLADPRNDRDYRVMGVNPCGEQPLENNELCTLVEIYPTNCRDFMDYKRTLKFAYLYGKTVTLLPTHWPETNEVMTRNRRIGTSMTGLAEFVEEHGWFELRKWQDEGYQEIRRWDGIYSEWLGVRESIKVTTIKPSGTVSLVFGVTPGCHWPKERGQYFRTVRENVGNPVADAMREAGYHVEPNVQNPEFGLVITCPAKGPDIRGEREVSLWEKVALAAQCQEWWSDNSVSITATYDPDTEASQIPAVIRAFDGKVKALSFLAAQEGIYAQAPYQRVSPEVFQEAWDKVKPVDWERLYAGEAWEGAGEAYCTTDACEVPV
;
A
#
# COMPACT_ATOMS: atom_id res chain seq x y z
N MET A 1 64.50 11.81 -9.71
CA MET A 1 65.20 11.10 -10.78
C MET A 1 64.07 10.38 -11.55
N VAL A 2 63.53 10.96 -12.49
CA VAL A 2 63.67 11.01 -13.95
C VAL A 2 64.18 9.68 -14.54
N ALA A 3 63.29 9.00 -15.27
CA ALA A 3 63.57 8.53 -16.62
C ALA A 3 62.32 7.92 -17.27
N THR A 4 61.90 8.55 -18.30
CA THR A 4 61.04 8.20 -19.44
C THR A 4 61.83 7.27 -20.40
N VAL A 5 61.15 6.37 -21.13
CA VAL A 5 61.41 5.92 -22.54
C VAL A 5 60.32 4.91 -22.92
N ALA A 6 59.39 5.17 -23.74
CA ALA A 6 59.14 5.18 -25.17
C ALA A 6 59.21 3.80 -25.90
N SER A 7 58.04 3.44 -26.45
CA SER A 7 57.67 2.78 -27.71
C SER A 7 58.41 1.55 -28.20
N ASN A 8 57.66 0.48 -28.57
CA ASN A 8 57.64 0.07 -29.99
C ASN A 8 56.47 -0.90 -30.33
N ARG A 9 56.02 -0.73 -31.57
CA ARG A 9 54.97 -1.50 -32.28
C ARG A 9 55.52 -2.86 -32.72
N SER A 10 54.65 -3.88 -32.80
CA SER A 10 54.58 -4.74 -33.99
C SER A 10 53.32 -5.62 -34.00
N ASN A 11 52.59 -5.46 -35.02
CA ASN A 11 51.73 -6.34 -35.85
C ASN A 11 51.57 -7.82 -35.47
N GLY A 12 50.33 -8.29 -35.59
CA GLY A 12 50.10 -9.47 -36.34
C GLY A 12 48.98 -10.43 -35.83
N ASN A 13 47.97 -10.47 -36.57
CA ASN A 13 47.09 -11.54 -36.99
C ASN A 13 45.66 -11.61 -36.42
N SER A 14 44.80 -11.24 -37.34
CA SER A 14 43.37 -11.47 -37.33
C SER A 14 43.01 -12.94 -37.49
N THR A 15 42.25 -13.50 -36.59
CA THR A 15 41.36 -14.64 -36.90
C THR A 15 39.91 -14.17 -36.82
N ARG A 16 39.30 -14.06 -38.00
CA ARG A 16 37.86 -13.84 -38.16
C ARG A 16 37.13 -15.06 -37.62
N HIS A 17 36.43 -14.91 -36.50
CA HIS A 17 35.29 -15.75 -36.20
C HIS A 17 34.05 -15.19 -36.90
N GLN A 18 33.53 -15.94 -37.86
CA GLN A 18 32.25 -15.67 -38.48
C GLN A 18 31.16 -15.77 -37.42
N ALA A 19 30.53 -14.63 -37.14
CA ALA A 19 29.30 -14.58 -36.36
C ALA A 19 28.15 -15.08 -37.23
N HIS A 20 27.46 -16.11 -36.81
CA HIS A 20 26.17 -16.49 -37.36
C HIS A 20 25.16 -15.36 -37.13
N PRO A 21 24.33 -15.00 -38.12
CA PRO A 21 23.32 -13.98 -37.92
C PRO A 21 22.25 -14.49 -36.96
N SER A 22 22.16 -13.88 -35.79
CA SER A 22 21.08 -14.09 -34.85
C SER A 22 19.78 -13.56 -35.47
N ARG A 23 18.74 -14.41 -35.53
CA ARG A 23 17.35 -14.08 -35.89
C ARG A 23 16.67 -13.22 -34.79
N ALA A 24 17.27 -12.14 -34.35
CA ALA A 24 16.75 -11.28 -33.28
C ALA A 24 16.15 -9.97 -33.80
N GLY A 25 16.08 -9.75 -35.13
CA GLY A 25 15.70 -8.46 -35.68
C GLY A 25 14.20 -8.11 -35.72
N GLY A 26 13.32 -9.07 -35.44
CA GLY A 26 11.87 -8.84 -35.59
C GLY A 26 11.14 -8.38 -34.32
N LEU A 27 11.57 -8.83 -33.15
CA LEU A 27 10.87 -8.58 -31.88
C LEU A 27 11.32 -7.30 -31.17
N SER A 28 12.56 -6.85 -31.37
CA SER A 28 13.04 -5.60 -30.78
C SER A 28 12.40 -4.35 -31.39
N SER A 29 11.98 -4.41 -32.65
CA SER A 29 11.24 -3.31 -33.30
C SER A 29 9.81 -3.20 -32.79
N PHE A 30 9.15 -4.32 -32.49
CA PHE A 30 7.79 -4.37 -31.93
C PHE A 30 7.75 -3.83 -30.50
N LYS A 31 8.72 -4.23 -29.67
CA LYS A 31 8.86 -3.76 -28.30
C LYS A 31 9.00 -2.22 -28.22
N SER A 32 9.72 -1.65 -29.19
CA SER A 32 9.93 -0.20 -29.27
C SER A 32 8.69 0.57 -29.77
N GLU A 33 7.76 -0.10 -30.45
CA GLU A 33 6.58 0.54 -31.01
C GLU A 33 5.42 0.61 -29.99
N ILE A 34 5.26 -0.42 -29.16
CA ILE A 34 4.27 -0.42 -28.06
C ILE A 34 4.66 0.58 -26.96
N ASP A 35 5.93 0.64 -26.61
CA ASP A 35 6.43 1.58 -25.58
C ASP A 35 6.61 3.03 -26.10
N ARG A 36 6.59 3.25 -27.41
CA ARG A 36 6.59 4.58 -28.04
C ARG A 36 5.20 5.14 -28.28
N GLN A 37 4.15 4.36 -28.11
CA GLN A 37 2.81 4.90 -28.12
C GLN A 37 2.68 5.86 -26.95
N ASP A 38 2.40 7.11 -27.28
CA ASP A 38 2.15 8.18 -26.32
C ASP A 38 1.09 7.70 -25.31
N PRO A 39 1.42 7.50 -24.05
CA PRO A 39 0.47 7.01 -23.05
C PRO A 39 -0.74 7.95 -22.90
N THR A 40 -0.58 9.24 -23.27
CA THR A 40 -1.69 10.20 -23.30
C THR A 40 -2.64 9.97 -24.48
N LYS A 41 -2.18 9.32 -25.55
CA LYS A 41 -3.00 9.00 -26.74
C LYS A 41 -3.67 7.64 -26.70
N THR A 42 -3.22 6.73 -25.83
CA THR A 42 -3.94 5.49 -25.53
C THR A 42 -5.11 5.72 -24.58
N PHE A 43 -5.14 6.85 -23.89
CA PHE A 43 -6.30 7.37 -23.18
C PHE A 43 -7.17 8.14 -24.17
N LEU A 44 -8.11 7.46 -24.78
CA LEU A 44 -9.21 8.14 -25.44
C LEU A 44 -10.03 8.82 -24.32
N PRO A 45 -10.24 10.16 -24.39
CA PRO A 45 -11.34 10.79 -23.67
C PRO A 45 -12.59 10.04 -24.13
N GLY A 46 -13.18 9.22 -23.23
CA GLY A 46 -14.28 8.34 -23.63
C GLY A 46 -14.06 6.85 -23.31
N LEU A 47 -13.08 6.47 -22.46
CA LEU A 47 -13.03 5.09 -21.96
C LEU A 47 -14.32 4.71 -21.23
N HIS A 48 -14.97 5.69 -20.57
CA HIS A 48 -16.34 5.54 -20.06
C HIS A 48 -17.36 5.25 -21.17
N LEU A 49 -17.21 5.88 -22.35
CA LEU A 49 -18.05 5.60 -23.51
C LEU A 49 -17.82 4.20 -24.07
N TYR A 50 -16.56 3.73 -24.09
CA TYR A 50 -16.24 2.38 -24.59
C TYR A 50 -16.79 1.27 -23.67
N ALA A 51 -16.70 1.45 -22.34
CA ALA A 51 -17.29 0.54 -21.38
C ALA A 51 -18.83 0.59 -21.44
N ALA A 52 -19.41 1.79 -21.56
CA ALA A 52 -20.84 1.97 -21.75
C ALA A 52 -21.34 1.43 -23.11
N GLU A 53 -20.60 1.62 -24.19
CA GLU A 53 -20.87 1.06 -25.51
C GLU A 53 -20.79 -0.47 -25.51
N ARG A 54 -19.82 -1.05 -24.80
CA ARG A 54 -19.69 -2.51 -24.65
C ARG A 54 -20.79 -3.10 -23.78
N ALA A 55 -21.17 -2.40 -22.69
CA ALA A 55 -22.32 -2.78 -21.86
C ALA A 55 -23.65 -2.63 -22.61
N ALA A 56 -23.77 -1.60 -23.45
CA ALA A 56 -24.97 -1.40 -24.31
C ALA A 56 -25.02 -2.36 -25.49
N ALA A 57 -23.89 -2.85 -25.98
CA ALA A 57 -23.80 -3.81 -27.08
C ALA A 57 -23.89 -5.28 -26.62
N ALA A 58 -23.82 -5.56 -25.29
CA ALA A 58 -23.98 -6.91 -24.77
C ALA A 58 -25.41 -7.41 -24.98
N GLU A 59 -25.55 -8.62 -25.53
CA GLU A 59 -26.85 -9.29 -25.69
C GLU A 59 -27.50 -9.45 -24.30
N PRO A 60 -28.84 -9.34 -24.14
CA PRO A 60 -29.52 -9.46 -22.86
C PRO A 60 -29.19 -10.73 -22.07
N ARG A 61 -28.88 -11.85 -22.76
CA ARG A 61 -28.45 -13.11 -22.12
C ARG A 61 -27.01 -13.07 -21.52
N GLU A 62 -26.15 -12.17 -22.02
CA GLU A 62 -24.80 -12.00 -21.49
C GLU A 62 -24.82 -11.17 -20.20
N ARG A 63 -25.85 -10.35 -19.99
CA ARG A 63 -26.01 -9.53 -18.77
C ARG A 63 -26.42 -10.34 -17.53
N ASP A 64 -26.91 -11.56 -17.71
CA ASP A 64 -27.18 -12.48 -16.60
C ASP A 64 -25.90 -13.11 -16.01
N ASP A 65 -24.74 -12.97 -16.69
CA ASP A 65 -23.43 -13.37 -16.18
C ASP A 65 -22.75 -12.15 -15.54
N GLU A 66 -22.59 -12.15 -14.21
CA GLU A 66 -21.89 -11.12 -13.43
C GLU A 66 -20.51 -10.78 -13.98
N PHE A 67 -19.88 -11.69 -14.73
CA PHE A 67 -18.53 -11.54 -15.29
C PHE A 67 -18.50 -11.48 -16.81
N TYR A 68 -19.58 -11.04 -17.46
CA TYR A 68 -19.71 -10.95 -18.93
C TYR A 68 -18.58 -10.15 -19.62
N PHE A 69 -17.94 -9.22 -18.89
CA PHE A 69 -16.85 -8.38 -19.39
C PHE A 69 -15.49 -9.09 -19.42
N LEU A 70 -15.33 -10.29 -18.83
CA LEU A 70 -14.06 -11.01 -18.80
C LEU A 70 -13.82 -11.78 -20.12
N ALA A 71 -12.70 -11.51 -20.77
CA ALA A 71 -12.30 -12.12 -22.05
C ALA A 71 -11.80 -13.57 -21.92
N PHE A 72 -11.44 -14.00 -20.70
CA PHE A 72 -10.95 -15.34 -20.40
C PHE A 72 -11.70 -15.92 -19.22
N ARG A 73 -12.17 -17.17 -19.34
CA ARG A 73 -12.90 -17.90 -18.29
C ARG A 73 -12.34 -19.29 -18.11
N LEU A 74 -12.20 -19.75 -16.87
CA LEU A 74 -11.88 -21.13 -16.54
C LEU A 74 -13.11 -22.03 -16.74
N HIS A 75 -12.86 -23.31 -17.08
CA HIS A 75 -13.95 -24.29 -17.17
C HIS A 75 -14.54 -24.56 -15.79
N ASP A 76 -15.86 -24.59 -15.69
CA ASP A 76 -16.58 -24.83 -14.43
C ASP A 76 -16.22 -26.19 -13.79
N ASP A 77 -16.03 -27.23 -14.60
CA ASP A 77 -15.61 -28.53 -14.12
C ASP A 77 -14.26 -28.51 -13.37
N PHE A 78 -13.36 -27.59 -13.77
CA PHE A 78 -12.12 -27.40 -13.04
C PHE A 78 -12.35 -26.66 -11.72
N VAL A 79 -13.10 -25.57 -11.73
CA VAL A 79 -13.31 -24.71 -10.55
C VAL A 79 -14.11 -25.42 -9.47
N THR A 80 -15.14 -26.17 -9.84
CA THR A 80 -16.01 -26.90 -8.88
C THR A 80 -15.28 -27.95 -8.07
N GLN A 81 -14.12 -28.46 -8.53
CA GLN A 81 -13.26 -29.36 -7.76
C GLN A 81 -12.72 -28.74 -6.47
N TYR A 82 -12.72 -27.40 -6.37
CA TYR A 82 -12.23 -26.67 -5.22
C TYR A 82 -13.33 -26.24 -4.24
N ARG A 83 -14.61 -26.42 -4.59
CA ARG A 83 -15.77 -26.01 -3.79
C ARG A 83 -15.72 -26.60 -2.37
N ASP A 84 -15.43 -27.88 -2.29
CA ASP A 84 -15.47 -28.65 -1.04
C ASP A 84 -14.06 -28.86 -0.43
N ARG A 85 -13.03 -28.24 -1.04
CA ARG A 85 -11.67 -28.25 -0.48
C ARG A 85 -11.54 -27.18 0.59
N GLN A 86 -10.93 -27.57 1.72
CA GLN A 86 -10.61 -26.63 2.80
C GLN A 86 -9.38 -25.80 2.38
N PRO A 87 -9.47 -24.46 2.33
CA PRO A 87 -8.30 -23.61 2.17
C PRO A 87 -7.34 -23.76 3.36
N LYS A 88 -6.04 -23.50 3.11
CA LYS A 88 -5.09 -23.33 4.21
C LYS A 88 -5.33 -21.96 4.84
N TRP A 89 -6.21 -21.93 5.84
CA TRP A 89 -6.44 -20.71 6.61
C TRP A 89 -5.28 -20.37 7.54
N GLY A 90 -5.25 -19.13 7.99
CA GLY A 90 -4.27 -18.60 8.92
C GLY A 90 -4.34 -19.18 10.32
N PHE A 91 -3.82 -18.43 11.28
CA PHE A 91 -3.71 -18.91 12.66
C PHE A 91 -5.08 -19.22 13.27
N PRO A 92 -5.21 -20.37 13.97
CA PRO A 92 -6.46 -20.74 14.63
C PRO A 92 -6.88 -19.70 15.66
N ILE A 93 -8.20 -19.40 15.70
CA ILE A 93 -8.82 -18.63 16.78
C ILE A 93 -9.91 -19.47 17.42
N GLY A 94 -9.84 -19.62 18.75
CA GLY A 94 -10.81 -20.42 19.49
C GLY A 94 -10.92 -21.87 19.01
N ALA A 95 -12.12 -22.45 19.16
CA ALA A 95 -12.39 -23.86 18.95
C ALA A 95 -12.52 -24.25 17.46
N GLY A 96 -11.45 -24.16 16.71
CA GLY A 96 -11.40 -24.57 15.31
C GLY A 96 -11.67 -23.47 14.28
N ASN A 97 -12.06 -22.27 14.70
CA ASN A 97 -12.13 -21.11 13.82
C ASN A 97 -10.74 -20.56 13.54
N THR A 98 -10.56 -19.93 12.37
CA THR A 98 -9.27 -19.41 11.93
C THR A 98 -9.31 -17.92 11.71
N LEU A 99 -8.22 -17.23 12.08
CA LEU A 99 -8.06 -15.80 11.83
C LEU A 99 -8.01 -15.51 10.32
N GLY A 100 -7.54 -16.46 9.53
CA GLY A 100 -7.51 -16.36 8.07
C GLY A 100 -8.90 -16.25 7.45
N GLU A 101 -9.84 -17.11 7.86
CA GLU A 101 -11.21 -17.09 7.35
C GLU A 101 -11.94 -15.81 7.76
N TYR A 102 -11.79 -15.37 9.02
CA TYR A 102 -12.28 -14.08 9.48
C TYR A 102 -11.80 -12.93 8.60
N ASN A 103 -10.46 -12.83 8.38
CA ASN A 103 -9.91 -11.76 7.56
C ASN A 103 -10.35 -11.87 6.09
N PHE A 104 -10.46 -13.06 5.55
CA PHE A 104 -11.00 -13.25 4.20
C PHE A 104 -12.43 -12.74 4.10
N LEU A 105 -13.32 -13.20 4.96
CA LEU A 105 -14.74 -12.87 4.92
C LEU A 105 -15.00 -11.37 5.12
N THR A 106 -14.25 -10.72 6.02
CA THR A 106 -14.46 -9.30 6.36
C THR A 106 -13.73 -8.33 5.44
N LYS A 107 -12.65 -8.75 4.74
CA LYS A 107 -11.78 -7.82 3.97
C LYS A 107 -11.72 -8.12 2.48
N TYR A 108 -11.90 -9.37 2.05
CA TYR A 108 -11.60 -9.79 0.66
C TYR A 108 -12.75 -10.50 -0.05
N SER A 109 -13.71 -11.05 0.68
CA SER A 109 -14.92 -11.67 0.13
C SER A 109 -15.90 -10.61 -0.35
N ARG A 110 -16.25 -10.61 -1.63
CA ARG A 110 -17.19 -9.64 -2.22
C ARG A 110 -18.64 -10.13 -2.12
N LYS A 111 -19.56 -9.16 -2.12
CA LYS A 111 -20.99 -9.44 -2.24
C LYS A 111 -21.31 -9.74 -3.71
N LYS A 112 -22.02 -10.82 -3.96
CA LYS A 112 -22.51 -11.22 -5.30
C LYS A 112 -23.87 -10.59 -5.59
N LEU A 113 -24.29 -10.59 -6.84
CA LEU A 113 -25.59 -10.03 -7.26
C LEU A 113 -26.77 -10.65 -6.50
N ASN A 114 -26.69 -11.93 -6.12
CA ASN A 114 -27.72 -12.60 -5.32
C ASN A 114 -27.68 -12.28 -3.81
N GLY A 115 -26.83 -11.33 -3.39
CA GLY A 115 -26.66 -10.90 -2.01
C GLY A 115 -25.73 -11.76 -1.15
N SER A 116 -25.34 -12.96 -1.59
CA SER A 116 -24.39 -13.81 -0.87
C SER A 116 -22.96 -13.29 -1.04
N LYS A 117 -22.06 -13.75 -0.15
CA LYS A 117 -20.64 -13.44 -0.27
C LYS A 117 -19.86 -14.48 -1.06
N GLU A 118 -18.77 -14.08 -1.72
CA GLU A 118 -17.85 -15.00 -2.38
C GLU A 118 -17.23 -15.98 -1.39
N ARG A 119 -17.17 -17.26 -1.78
CA ARG A 119 -16.32 -18.26 -1.16
C ARG A 119 -14.87 -18.08 -1.61
N PHE A 120 -13.94 -18.65 -0.88
CA PHE A 120 -12.52 -18.50 -1.19
C PHE A 120 -12.17 -18.96 -2.61
N TYR A 121 -12.69 -20.12 -3.06
CA TYR A 121 -12.46 -20.61 -4.43
C TYR A 121 -13.08 -19.71 -5.51
N GLU A 122 -14.19 -19.02 -5.22
CA GLU A 122 -14.84 -18.08 -6.13
C GLU A 122 -13.98 -16.80 -6.29
N MET A 123 -13.45 -16.27 -5.18
CA MET A 123 -12.49 -15.16 -5.22
C MET A 123 -11.22 -15.54 -6.01
N VAL A 124 -10.67 -16.74 -5.80
CA VAL A 124 -9.51 -17.22 -6.56
C VAL A 124 -9.85 -17.30 -8.04
N ARG A 125 -11.05 -17.79 -8.40
CA ARG A 125 -11.55 -17.82 -9.78
C ARG A 125 -11.55 -16.42 -10.40
N ARG A 126 -12.20 -15.48 -9.74
CA ARG A 126 -12.31 -14.09 -10.20
C ARG A 126 -10.92 -13.45 -10.44
N VAL A 127 -10.01 -13.61 -9.50
CA VAL A 127 -8.64 -13.09 -9.60
C VAL A 127 -7.89 -13.67 -10.81
N ILE A 128 -7.94 -14.98 -11.00
CA ILE A 128 -7.24 -15.66 -12.11
C ILE A 128 -7.89 -15.34 -13.46
N GLU A 129 -9.21 -15.38 -13.56
CA GLU A 129 -9.93 -15.02 -14.79
C GLU A 129 -9.68 -13.55 -15.17
N GLY A 130 -9.70 -12.64 -14.18
CA GLY A 130 -9.37 -11.23 -14.41
C GLY A 130 -7.95 -11.03 -14.92
N MET A 131 -6.96 -11.66 -14.28
CA MET A 131 -5.56 -11.61 -14.67
C MET A 131 -5.35 -12.11 -16.12
N PHE A 132 -5.91 -13.26 -16.49
CA PHE A 132 -5.76 -13.81 -17.84
C PHE A 132 -6.61 -13.08 -18.89
N SER A 133 -7.70 -12.44 -18.49
CA SER A 133 -8.47 -11.54 -19.37
C SER A 133 -7.66 -10.33 -19.79
N ILE A 134 -6.97 -9.66 -18.88
CA ILE A 134 -6.06 -8.53 -19.17
C ILE A 134 -4.99 -8.96 -20.19
N GLN A 135 -4.34 -10.11 -19.97
CA GLN A 135 -3.31 -10.60 -20.88
C GLN A 135 -3.87 -10.91 -22.27
N LYS A 136 -5.04 -11.56 -22.34
CA LYS A 136 -5.70 -11.89 -23.61
C LYS A 136 -6.09 -10.63 -24.38
N GLU A 137 -6.72 -9.67 -23.72
CA GLU A 137 -7.10 -8.40 -24.33
C GLU A 137 -5.88 -7.59 -24.79
N HIS A 138 -4.83 -7.53 -23.97
CA HIS A 138 -3.56 -6.91 -24.35
C HIS A 138 -2.97 -7.58 -25.60
N ALA A 139 -2.91 -8.91 -25.65
CA ALA A 139 -2.39 -9.65 -26.79
C ALA A 139 -3.21 -9.38 -28.06
N LEU A 140 -4.55 -9.39 -27.97
CA LEU A 140 -5.43 -9.12 -29.11
C LEU A 140 -5.31 -7.67 -29.60
N ARG A 141 -5.27 -6.69 -28.69
CA ARG A 141 -5.12 -5.27 -29.01
C ARG A 141 -3.82 -4.98 -29.75
N HIS A 142 -2.74 -5.61 -29.34
CA HIS A 142 -1.40 -5.40 -29.92
C HIS A 142 -1.01 -6.46 -30.95
N LYS A 143 -1.97 -7.32 -31.38
CA LYS A 143 -1.75 -8.37 -32.37
C LYS A 143 -0.62 -9.33 -32.01
N LEU A 144 -0.44 -9.59 -30.71
CA LEU A 144 0.52 -10.57 -30.20
C LEU A 144 -0.06 -11.97 -30.24
N PRO A 145 0.77 -13.02 -30.32
CA PRO A 145 0.30 -14.40 -30.31
C PRO A 145 -0.41 -14.74 -29.00
N TRP A 146 -1.61 -15.29 -29.08
CA TRP A 146 -2.34 -15.84 -27.94
C TRP A 146 -2.66 -17.33 -28.18
N ASN A 147 -2.40 -18.17 -27.17
CA ASN A 147 -2.70 -19.61 -27.22
C ASN A 147 -3.62 -19.98 -26.06
N GLU A 148 -4.89 -20.20 -26.36
CA GLU A 148 -5.94 -20.49 -25.38
C GLU A 148 -5.61 -21.71 -24.50
N ASN A 149 -5.17 -22.83 -25.10
CA ASN A 149 -4.85 -24.05 -24.34
C ASN A 149 -3.69 -23.85 -23.37
N LYS A 150 -2.64 -23.12 -23.76
CA LYS A 150 -1.54 -22.78 -22.86
C LYS A 150 -1.99 -21.83 -21.76
N ALA A 151 -2.88 -20.89 -22.07
CA ALA A 151 -3.47 -19.97 -21.09
C ALA A 151 -4.27 -20.74 -20.04
N HIS A 152 -5.16 -21.67 -20.46
CA HIS A 152 -5.91 -22.53 -19.54
C HIS A 152 -5.00 -23.36 -18.62
N THR A 153 -3.97 -24.02 -19.17
CA THR A 153 -3.02 -24.80 -18.37
C THR A 153 -2.30 -23.93 -17.34
N SER A 154 -1.86 -22.73 -17.75
CA SER A 154 -1.19 -21.79 -16.83
C SER A 154 -2.14 -21.21 -15.79
N ALA A 155 -3.38 -20.90 -16.18
CA ALA A 155 -4.41 -20.38 -15.27
C ALA A 155 -4.80 -21.40 -14.20
N GLN A 156 -4.95 -22.67 -14.58
CA GLN A 156 -5.24 -23.77 -13.64
C GLN A 156 -4.11 -23.95 -12.61
N GLU A 157 -2.85 -23.89 -13.04
CA GLU A 157 -1.71 -23.97 -12.10
C GLU A 157 -1.61 -22.72 -11.22
N ALA A 158 -1.84 -21.53 -11.76
CA ALA A 158 -1.88 -20.29 -10.99
C ALA A 158 -2.98 -20.33 -9.93
N PHE A 159 -4.16 -20.85 -10.29
CA PHE A 159 -5.30 -21.05 -9.39
C PHE A 159 -4.96 -21.97 -8.23
N ASP A 160 -4.43 -23.18 -8.52
CA ASP A 160 -4.06 -24.15 -7.48
C ASP A 160 -3.03 -23.56 -6.49
N ARG A 161 -2.03 -22.85 -7.01
CA ARG A 161 -0.99 -22.24 -6.17
C ARG A 161 -1.50 -21.08 -5.32
N LEU A 162 -2.43 -20.27 -5.83
CA LEU A 162 -3.10 -19.23 -5.06
C LEU A 162 -4.03 -19.86 -4.00
N PHE A 163 -4.86 -20.83 -4.39
CA PHE A 163 -5.76 -21.54 -3.48
C PHE A 163 -5.01 -22.24 -2.34
N THR A 164 -3.83 -22.81 -2.62
CA THR A 164 -2.99 -23.48 -1.62
C THR A 164 -2.08 -22.52 -0.84
N GLY A 165 -2.23 -21.22 -1.04
CA GLY A 165 -1.55 -20.18 -0.28
C GLY A 165 -0.03 -20.11 -0.51
N LYS A 166 0.46 -20.37 -1.73
CA LYS A 166 1.88 -20.27 -2.06
C LYS A 166 2.27 -18.89 -2.57
N TRP A 167 1.32 -18.18 -3.15
CA TRP A 167 1.42 -16.79 -3.57
C TRP A 167 0.07 -16.11 -3.47
N SER A 168 0.06 -14.79 -3.48
CA SER A 168 -1.18 -14.03 -3.62
C SER A 168 -0.95 -12.65 -4.27
N PRO A 169 -1.97 -12.05 -4.87
CA PRO A 169 -2.03 -10.60 -5.00
C PRO A 169 -1.91 -9.92 -3.64
N PRO A 170 -1.59 -8.61 -3.57
CA PRO A 170 -1.81 -7.84 -2.35
C PRO A 170 -3.32 -7.76 -2.05
N GLY A 171 -3.68 -7.28 -0.86
CA GLY A 171 -5.09 -7.26 -0.42
C GLY A 171 -6.06 -6.66 -1.44
N ARG A 172 -5.67 -5.54 -2.08
CA ARG A 172 -6.47 -4.92 -3.14
C ARG A 172 -6.63 -5.81 -4.37
N GLY A 173 -5.59 -6.54 -4.75
CA GLY A 173 -5.66 -7.46 -5.86
C GLY A 173 -6.58 -8.65 -5.57
N LEU A 174 -6.59 -9.17 -4.33
CA LEU A 174 -7.56 -10.19 -3.92
C LEU A 174 -9.00 -9.66 -4.03
N TRP A 175 -9.20 -8.39 -3.74
CA TRP A 175 -10.53 -7.79 -3.70
C TRP A 175 -11.00 -7.23 -5.06
N MET A 176 -10.13 -6.57 -5.85
CA MET A 176 -10.51 -5.81 -7.04
C MET A 176 -10.18 -6.48 -8.38
N MET A 177 -9.19 -7.38 -8.45
CA MET A 177 -8.89 -8.07 -9.71
C MET A 177 -10.08 -8.90 -10.18
N GLY A 178 -10.44 -8.78 -11.46
CA GLY A 178 -11.59 -9.47 -12.05
C GLY A 178 -12.93 -8.76 -11.82
N THR A 179 -12.95 -7.54 -11.29
CA THR A 179 -14.15 -6.72 -11.18
C THR A 179 -14.37 -5.88 -12.44
N PHE A 180 -15.60 -5.38 -12.59
CA PHE A 180 -15.93 -4.48 -13.70
C PHE A 180 -15.05 -3.21 -13.70
N PHE A 181 -14.75 -2.67 -12.50
CA PHE A 181 -13.87 -1.51 -12.37
C PHE A 181 -12.50 -1.74 -12.99
N VAL A 182 -11.84 -2.85 -12.66
CA VAL A 182 -10.49 -3.15 -13.16
C VAL A 182 -10.53 -3.67 -14.59
N ASN A 183 -11.35 -4.67 -14.86
CA ASN A 183 -11.36 -5.38 -16.15
C ASN A 183 -12.34 -4.76 -17.15
N GLY A 184 -13.49 -4.25 -16.71
CA GLY A 184 -14.48 -3.60 -17.57
C GLY A 184 -14.06 -2.18 -17.97
N LEU A 185 -13.62 -1.36 -17.00
CA LEU A 185 -13.15 0.02 -17.23
C LEU A 185 -11.68 0.10 -17.65
N HIS A 186 -10.93 -0.99 -17.54
CA HIS A 186 -9.47 -1.04 -17.79
C HIS A 186 -8.64 -0.08 -16.93
N ASP A 187 -9.01 0.09 -15.66
CA ASP A 187 -8.32 0.97 -14.73
C ASP A 187 -7.58 0.18 -13.64
N SER A 188 -6.26 0.36 -13.56
CA SER A 188 -5.43 -0.30 -12.55
C SER A 188 -5.32 0.46 -11.23
N SER A 189 -5.87 1.67 -11.11
CA SER A 189 -5.72 2.48 -9.89
C SER A 189 -6.19 1.75 -8.62
N ALA A 190 -7.28 0.98 -8.73
CA ALA A 190 -7.81 0.18 -7.63
C ALA A 190 -6.94 -1.03 -7.25
N LEU A 191 -6.00 -1.45 -8.10
CA LEU A 191 -5.05 -2.53 -7.81
C LEU A 191 -3.79 -2.04 -7.11
N GLN A 192 -3.52 -0.72 -7.17
CA GLN A 192 -2.31 -0.11 -6.62
C GLN A 192 -2.52 0.23 -5.15
N ASN A 193 -1.61 -0.21 -4.29
CA ASN A 193 -1.76 0.00 -2.85
C ASN A 193 -1.30 1.39 -2.43
N CYS A 194 -0.21 1.88 -3.01
CA CYS A 194 0.45 3.11 -2.60
C CYS A 194 1.04 3.86 -3.80
N GLY A 195 1.41 5.12 -3.57
CA GLY A 195 2.09 5.98 -4.54
C GLY A 195 2.99 7.01 -3.86
N PHE A 196 3.62 7.85 -4.68
CA PHE A 196 4.47 8.95 -4.20
C PHE A 196 4.22 10.22 -5.02
N LEU A 197 4.19 11.36 -4.34
CA LEU A 197 4.07 12.70 -4.90
C LEU A 197 5.20 13.59 -4.38
N SER A 198 5.88 14.28 -5.29
CA SER A 198 6.92 15.25 -4.90
C SER A 198 6.39 16.67 -4.95
N THR A 199 6.74 17.45 -3.93
CA THR A 199 6.48 18.90 -3.91
C THR A 199 7.59 19.72 -4.55
N ALA A 200 8.68 19.08 -5.02
CA ALA A 200 9.86 19.78 -5.58
C ALA A 200 9.52 20.72 -6.75
N PHE A 201 8.41 20.53 -7.41
CA PHE A 201 8.04 21.25 -8.65
C PHE A 201 6.89 22.25 -8.45
N ILE A 202 6.49 22.54 -7.22
CA ILE A 202 5.33 23.42 -6.95
C ILE A 202 5.55 24.86 -7.44
N ALA A 203 6.80 25.34 -7.46
CA ALA A 203 7.13 26.67 -7.95
C ALA A 203 7.40 26.74 -9.46
N ASP A 204 7.65 25.61 -10.11
CA ASP A 204 8.06 25.54 -11.53
C ASP A 204 6.91 25.15 -12.47
N GLY A 205 5.76 24.69 -11.91
CA GLY A 205 4.61 24.21 -12.66
C GLY A 205 3.49 25.24 -12.80
N ASP A 206 2.62 25.01 -13.78
CA ASP A 206 1.42 25.83 -13.99
C ASP A 206 0.34 25.58 -12.92
N ASP A 207 0.47 24.49 -12.14
CA ASP A 207 -0.47 24.07 -11.09
C ASP A 207 0.26 23.77 -9.77
N PRO A 208 0.53 24.79 -8.95
CA PRO A 208 1.24 24.60 -7.68
C PRO A 208 0.43 23.85 -6.63
N ALA A 209 -0.89 23.77 -6.75
CA ALA A 209 -1.77 23.02 -5.85
C ALA A 209 -1.78 21.51 -6.15
N PHE A 210 -1.25 21.08 -7.32
CA PHE A 210 -1.30 19.71 -7.83
C PHE A 210 -0.92 18.63 -6.81
N PRO A 211 0.21 18.66 -6.09
CA PRO A 211 0.57 17.57 -5.19
C PRO A 211 -0.42 17.42 -4.03
N PHE A 212 -1.06 18.49 -3.59
CA PHE A 212 -1.96 18.49 -2.44
C PHE A 212 -3.34 17.93 -2.79
N TYR A 213 -3.98 18.40 -3.87
CA TYR A 213 -5.27 17.85 -4.27
C TYR A 213 -5.12 16.44 -4.88
N ARG A 214 -4.01 16.13 -5.56
CA ARG A 214 -3.71 14.78 -6.03
C ARG A 214 -3.54 13.80 -4.87
N LEU A 215 -2.92 14.24 -3.76
CA LEU A 215 -2.84 13.45 -2.53
C LEU A 215 -4.26 13.12 -2.02
N MET A 216 -5.17 14.11 -1.99
CA MET A 216 -6.55 13.88 -1.59
C MET A 216 -7.26 12.88 -2.51
N GLU A 217 -7.15 13.07 -3.81
CA GLU A 217 -7.75 12.19 -4.82
C GLU A 217 -7.27 10.74 -4.69
N MET A 218 -5.94 10.54 -4.59
CA MET A 218 -5.36 9.21 -4.39
C MET A 218 -5.80 8.59 -3.07
N SER A 219 -5.83 9.36 -1.98
CA SER A 219 -6.25 8.90 -0.65
C SER A 219 -7.72 8.50 -0.63
N MET A 220 -8.60 9.25 -1.30
CA MET A 220 -10.02 8.90 -1.44
C MET A 220 -10.23 7.61 -2.24
N LEU A 221 -9.36 7.28 -3.18
CA LEU A 221 -9.30 5.96 -3.81
C LEU A 221 -8.61 4.90 -2.92
N GLY A 222 -8.18 5.30 -1.72
CA GLY A 222 -7.51 4.49 -0.71
C GLY A 222 -6.08 4.10 -1.11
N VAL A 223 -5.42 4.82 -1.99
CA VAL A 223 -3.99 4.72 -2.26
C VAL A 223 -3.27 5.39 -1.10
N GLY A 224 -2.35 4.69 -0.43
CA GLY A 224 -1.46 5.32 0.55
C GLY A 224 -0.45 6.20 -0.17
N VAL A 225 -0.19 7.42 0.33
CA VAL A 225 0.62 8.39 -0.40
C VAL A 225 1.86 8.80 0.40
N GLY A 226 3.04 8.57 -0.19
CA GLY A 226 4.26 9.23 0.26
C GLY A 226 4.38 10.61 -0.39
N PHE A 227 4.89 11.59 0.33
CA PHE A 227 5.19 12.91 -0.20
C PHE A 227 6.44 13.50 0.46
N ASP A 228 7.05 14.49 -0.19
CA ASP A 228 8.25 15.15 0.34
C ASP A 228 8.02 16.63 0.66
N THR A 229 9.00 17.24 1.33
CA THR A 229 9.01 18.65 1.68
C THR A 229 9.98 19.47 0.83
N ARG A 230 10.40 18.97 -0.34
CA ARG A 230 11.40 19.66 -1.21
C ARG A 230 10.89 20.98 -1.78
N GLY A 231 9.58 21.19 -1.84
CA GLY A 231 8.97 22.46 -2.21
C GLY A 231 9.04 23.54 -1.11
N ALA A 232 9.55 23.22 0.07
CA ALA A 232 9.70 24.19 1.15
C ALA A 232 10.58 25.38 0.73
N ASN A 233 10.13 26.57 1.09
CA ASN A 233 10.80 27.85 0.78
C ASN A 233 10.95 28.16 -0.71
N THR A 234 10.20 27.50 -1.60
CA THR A 234 10.19 27.78 -3.04
C THR A 234 8.93 28.51 -3.49
N MET A 235 7.81 28.33 -2.80
CA MET A 235 6.49 28.90 -3.16
C MET A 235 6.06 29.95 -2.16
N GLN A 236 5.85 31.19 -2.64
CA GLN A 236 5.31 32.29 -1.84
C GLN A 236 3.78 32.20 -1.76
N LEU A 237 3.21 32.54 -0.61
CA LEU A 237 1.78 32.65 -0.40
C LEU A 237 1.28 34.06 -0.65
N TYR A 238 0.16 34.17 -1.35
CA TYR A 238 -0.51 35.42 -1.66
C TYR A 238 -1.78 35.57 -0.82
N GLN A 239 -2.22 36.79 -0.64
CA GLN A 239 -3.52 37.08 -0.06
C GLN A 239 -4.59 37.02 -1.16
N PRO A 240 -5.58 36.13 -1.06
CA PRO A 240 -6.70 36.11 -2.00
C PRO A 240 -7.47 37.47 -1.96
N ILE A 241 -7.95 37.90 -3.10
CA ILE A 241 -8.73 39.12 -3.23
C ILE A 241 -10.13 38.90 -2.67
N GLU A 242 -10.54 39.66 -1.65
CA GLU A 242 -11.88 39.59 -1.14
C GLU A 242 -12.88 40.06 -2.21
N ASN A 243 -13.94 39.31 -2.39
CA ASN A 243 -15.01 39.58 -3.33
C ASN A 243 -16.37 39.20 -2.75
N ASN A 244 -17.44 39.56 -3.45
CA ASN A 244 -18.82 39.26 -3.09
C ASN A 244 -19.43 38.23 -4.05
N HIS A 245 -18.62 37.27 -4.53
CA HIS A 245 -19.13 36.19 -5.38
C HIS A 245 -20.07 35.27 -4.58
N GLU A 246 -21.04 34.70 -5.29
CA GLU A 246 -21.91 33.65 -4.71
C GLU A 246 -21.04 32.47 -4.26
N PRO A 247 -21.40 31.82 -3.15
CA PRO A 247 -20.71 30.63 -2.70
C PRO A 247 -20.70 29.52 -3.77
N ILE A 248 -19.59 28.85 -3.91
CA ILE A 248 -19.40 27.72 -4.84
C ILE A 248 -20.05 26.49 -4.21
N ILE A 249 -21.03 25.90 -4.88
CA ILE A 249 -21.67 24.66 -4.44
C ILE A 249 -20.70 23.53 -4.62
N VAL A 250 -20.43 22.78 -3.54
CA VAL A 250 -19.58 21.59 -3.56
C VAL A 250 -20.42 20.37 -3.91
N ASP A 251 -20.11 19.73 -5.03
CA ASP A 251 -20.78 18.52 -5.47
C ASP A 251 -20.54 17.35 -4.50
N ASP A 252 -21.57 16.51 -4.27
CA ASP A 252 -21.52 15.34 -3.40
C ASP A 252 -20.81 14.15 -4.09
N SER A 253 -19.56 14.40 -4.52
CA SER A 253 -18.70 13.44 -5.20
C SER A 253 -17.26 13.60 -4.77
N ARG A 254 -16.43 12.56 -5.06
CA ARG A 254 -14.98 12.66 -4.86
C ARG A 254 -14.41 13.85 -5.60
N GLU A 255 -14.81 14.03 -6.84
CA GLU A 255 -14.35 15.09 -7.73
C GLU A 255 -14.69 16.47 -7.16
N GLY A 256 -15.90 16.66 -6.63
CA GLY A 256 -16.31 17.91 -6.00
C GLY A 256 -15.51 18.25 -4.75
N TRP A 257 -15.23 17.27 -3.90
CA TRP A 257 -14.40 17.46 -2.71
C TRP A 257 -12.95 17.82 -3.08
N VAL A 258 -12.37 17.10 -4.03
CA VAL A 258 -11.00 17.34 -4.51
C VAL A 258 -10.88 18.72 -5.15
N GLU A 259 -11.87 19.10 -5.99
CA GLU A 259 -11.90 20.40 -6.67
C GLU A 259 -12.03 21.55 -5.68
N SER A 260 -12.85 21.42 -4.64
CA SER A 260 -12.99 22.46 -3.61
C SER A 260 -11.67 22.68 -2.84
N ALA A 261 -10.96 21.59 -2.51
CA ALA A 261 -9.64 21.70 -1.88
C ALA A 261 -8.61 22.33 -2.84
N ARG A 262 -8.61 21.94 -4.14
CA ARG A 262 -7.76 22.55 -5.18
C ARG A 262 -7.99 24.06 -5.26
N MET A 263 -9.23 24.50 -5.44
CA MET A 263 -9.58 25.91 -5.58
C MET A 263 -9.13 26.72 -4.36
N LEU A 264 -9.34 26.18 -3.15
CA LEU A 264 -8.93 26.84 -1.92
C LEU A 264 -7.41 27.01 -1.85
N ILE A 265 -6.64 25.95 -2.08
CA ILE A 265 -5.19 26.01 -2.01
C ILE A 265 -4.63 26.91 -3.11
N GLU A 266 -5.13 26.77 -4.34
CA GLU A 266 -4.72 27.58 -5.49
C GLU A 266 -4.96 29.07 -5.26
N SER A 267 -6.03 29.45 -4.56
CA SER A 267 -6.32 30.88 -4.26
C SER A 267 -5.21 31.57 -3.45
N TYR A 268 -4.41 30.81 -2.70
CA TYR A 268 -3.27 31.33 -1.93
C TYR A 268 -1.92 31.11 -2.62
N LEU A 269 -1.83 30.16 -3.56
CA LEU A 269 -0.56 29.86 -4.23
C LEU A 269 -0.34 30.66 -5.52
N LEU A 270 -1.38 31.21 -6.10
CA LEU A 270 -1.30 32.03 -7.32
C LEU A 270 -1.66 33.48 -7.03
N PRO A 271 -0.95 34.45 -7.65
CA PRO A 271 -1.28 35.86 -7.49
C PRO A 271 -2.64 36.21 -8.14
N ASP A 272 -3.24 37.27 -7.67
CA ASP A 272 -4.47 37.85 -8.24
C ASP A 272 -5.66 36.89 -8.32
N ARG A 273 -5.73 35.93 -7.37
CA ARG A 273 -6.87 35.00 -7.24
C ARG A 273 -7.89 35.54 -6.24
N ASP A 274 -9.16 35.29 -6.55
CA ASP A 274 -10.27 35.63 -5.66
C ASP A 274 -10.36 34.68 -4.46
N ALA A 275 -10.79 35.20 -3.33
CA ALA A 275 -11.14 34.40 -2.18
C ALA A 275 -12.36 33.51 -2.51
N VAL A 276 -12.27 32.21 -2.18
CA VAL A 276 -13.36 31.28 -2.45
C VAL A 276 -14.20 31.04 -1.19
N VAL A 277 -15.50 30.98 -1.36
CA VAL A 277 -16.45 30.58 -0.31
C VAL A 277 -17.24 29.38 -0.83
N PHE A 278 -17.50 28.40 0.02
CA PHE A 278 -18.17 27.17 -0.39
C PHE A 278 -19.56 27.04 0.27
N ASP A 279 -20.48 26.47 -0.51
CA ASP A 279 -21.79 25.97 -0.06
C ASP A 279 -21.76 24.46 -0.06
N TYR A 280 -21.97 23.82 1.09
CA TYR A 280 -21.92 22.36 1.30
C TYR A 280 -23.31 21.72 1.32
N SER A 281 -24.36 22.46 0.93
CA SER A 281 -25.77 22.02 1.06
C SER A 281 -26.12 20.80 0.23
N GLU A 282 -25.38 20.54 -0.87
CA GLU A 282 -25.58 19.36 -1.73
C GLU A 282 -24.92 18.09 -1.18
N ILE A 283 -24.00 18.22 -0.20
CA ILE A 283 -23.34 17.05 0.38
C ILE A 283 -24.33 16.29 1.27
N ARG A 284 -24.45 14.98 1.05
CA ARG A 284 -25.33 14.10 1.82
C ARG A 284 -25.06 14.18 3.32
N LEU A 285 -26.10 14.05 4.12
CA LEU A 285 -26.02 14.12 5.58
C LEU A 285 -25.30 12.90 6.17
N ALA A 286 -24.73 13.08 7.37
CA ALA A 286 -24.14 12.00 8.14
C ALA A 286 -25.16 10.86 8.35
N GLY A 287 -24.70 9.60 8.20
CA GLY A 287 -25.54 8.40 8.30
C GLY A 287 -26.22 8.01 6.98
N ALA A 288 -26.21 8.84 5.94
CA ALA A 288 -26.74 8.45 4.63
C ALA A 288 -25.89 7.31 4.02
N PRO A 289 -26.52 6.34 3.32
CA PRO A 289 -25.78 5.26 2.69
C PRO A 289 -24.88 5.79 1.55
N ILE A 290 -23.67 5.24 1.46
CA ILE A 290 -22.76 5.52 0.34
C ILE A 290 -23.01 4.44 -0.72
N GLY A 291 -23.61 4.83 -1.86
CA GLY A 291 -23.77 3.95 -3.01
C GLY A 291 -22.39 3.53 -3.55
N GLY A 292 -22.24 2.30 -4.03
CA GLY A 292 -20.99 1.80 -4.63
C GLY A 292 -19.83 1.51 -3.67
N PHE A 293 -19.67 2.26 -2.59
CA PHE A 293 -18.65 2.02 -1.56
C PHE A 293 -19.19 1.21 -0.38
N GLY A 294 -20.48 1.35 -0.12
CA GLY A 294 -21.08 0.86 1.12
C GLY A 294 -20.58 1.61 2.35
N GLY A 295 -21.25 1.41 3.47
CA GLY A 295 -21.04 2.19 4.69
C GLY A 295 -21.92 3.44 4.70
N THR A 296 -21.64 4.33 5.64
CA THR A 296 -22.41 5.55 5.89
C THR A 296 -21.54 6.79 5.72
N ALA A 297 -22.08 7.82 5.08
CA ALA A 297 -21.42 9.11 4.93
C ALA A 297 -21.22 9.79 6.30
N ALA A 298 -20.14 10.55 6.41
CA ALA A 298 -19.88 11.38 7.59
C ALA A 298 -20.53 12.75 7.52
N GLY A 299 -21.19 13.08 6.39
CA GLY A 299 -21.70 14.42 6.12
C GLY A 299 -20.62 15.41 5.67
N PRO A 300 -20.93 16.70 5.56
CA PRO A 300 -19.99 17.73 5.10
C PRO A 300 -18.91 18.11 6.12
N GLU A 301 -19.10 17.79 7.40
CA GLU A 301 -18.28 18.27 8.51
C GLU A 301 -16.76 18.02 8.33
N PRO A 302 -16.28 16.83 7.88
CA PRO A 302 -14.86 16.61 7.64
C PRO A 302 -14.25 17.56 6.60
N LEU A 303 -15.00 17.90 5.55
CA LEU A 303 -14.55 18.83 4.52
C LEU A 303 -14.55 20.28 5.00
N ILE A 304 -15.58 20.68 5.74
CA ILE A 304 -15.67 22.01 6.38
C ILE A 304 -14.45 22.21 7.29
N GLN A 305 -14.15 21.23 8.14
CA GLN A 305 -12.99 21.29 9.03
C GLN A 305 -11.65 21.35 8.27
N LEU A 306 -11.53 20.64 7.15
CA LEU A 306 -10.37 20.74 6.28
C LEU A 306 -10.20 22.18 5.75
N HIS A 307 -11.24 22.73 5.15
CA HIS A 307 -11.20 24.08 4.59
C HIS A 307 -10.90 25.13 5.64
N ASP A 308 -11.49 25.03 6.83
CA ASP A 308 -11.23 25.98 7.93
C ASP A 308 -9.77 25.91 8.41
N ARG A 309 -9.21 24.72 8.54
CA ARG A 309 -7.81 24.54 8.95
C ARG A 309 -6.84 25.04 7.89
N LEU A 310 -7.08 24.70 6.62
CA LEU A 310 -6.29 25.22 5.51
C LEU A 310 -6.31 26.74 5.46
N ARG A 311 -7.48 27.37 5.61
CA ARG A 311 -7.58 28.85 5.67
C ARG A 311 -6.78 29.44 6.83
N LYS A 312 -6.87 28.84 8.02
CA LYS A 312 -6.12 29.32 9.19
C LYS A 312 -4.61 29.26 8.95
N LEU A 313 -4.12 28.13 8.42
CA LEU A 313 -2.71 27.95 8.10
C LEU A 313 -2.24 28.95 7.04
N LEU A 314 -2.94 29.00 5.90
CA LEU A 314 -2.54 29.80 4.75
C LEU A 314 -2.68 31.32 5.02
N ASN A 315 -3.70 31.76 5.77
CA ASN A 315 -3.82 33.13 6.23
C ASN A 315 -2.69 33.54 7.17
N TYR A 316 -2.26 32.64 8.07
CA TYR A 316 -1.15 32.91 8.97
C TYR A 316 0.17 33.12 8.24
N ARG A 317 0.34 32.47 7.08
CA ARG A 317 1.54 32.50 6.23
C ARG A 317 1.49 33.49 5.07
N GLN A 318 0.47 34.33 4.95
CA GLN A 318 0.37 35.30 3.86
C GLN A 318 1.62 36.16 3.73
N GLY A 319 2.16 36.26 2.51
CA GLY A 319 3.37 37.02 2.19
C GLY A 319 4.68 36.28 2.51
N GLU A 320 4.62 35.14 3.18
CA GLU A 320 5.76 34.28 3.48
C GLU A 320 5.85 33.11 2.48
N PHE A 321 6.91 32.31 2.58
CA PHE A 321 7.04 31.09 1.81
C PHE A 321 6.47 29.89 2.58
N LEU A 322 5.90 28.91 1.87
CA LEU A 322 5.54 27.61 2.44
C LEU A 322 6.77 26.95 3.07
N THR A 323 6.68 26.57 4.33
CA THR A 323 7.70 25.82 5.04
C THR A 323 7.52 24.31 4.90
N SER A 324 8.51 23.53 5.32
CA SER A 324 8.39 22.06 5.40
C SER A 324 7.25 21.63 6.31
N SER A 325 7.05 22.34 7.43
CA SER A 325 5.96 22.09 8.37
C SER A 325 4.58 22.35 7.75
N ASP A 326 4.44 23.42 6.97
CA ASP A 326 3.17 23.76 6.32
C ASP A 326 2.79 22.72 5.26
N ILE A 327 3.77 22.24 4.49
CA ILE A 327 3.57 21.16 3.51
C ILE A 327 3.05 19.90 4.19
N VAL A 328 3.68 19.50 5.30
CA VAL A 328 3.24 18.31 6.05
C VAL A 328 1.86 18.53 6.68
N ASP A 329 1.58 19.73 7.19
CA ASP A 329 0.27 20.06 7.77
C ASP A 329 -0.84 19.97 6.71
N ILE A 330 -0.62 20.51 5.52
CA ILE A 330 -1.61 20.41 4.42
C ILE A 330 -1.88 18.94 4.09
N GLY A 331 -0.84 18.13 3.89
CA GLY A 331 -0.99 16.70 3.63
C GLY A 331 -1.77 15.99 4.73
N ASN A 332 -1.35 16.17 5.98
CA ASN A 332 -1.97 15.52 7.14
C ASN A 332 -3.42 15.95 7.38
N MET A 333 -3.76 17.23 7.12
CA MET A 333 -5.14 17.73 7.20
C MET A 333 -6.01 17.07 6.14
N VAL A 334 -5.50 16.93 4.92
CA VAL A 334 -6.18 16.21 3.83
C VAL A 334 -6.41 14.75 4.21
N GLY A 335 -5.38 14.04 4.64
CA GLY A 335 -5.52 12.64 5.06
C GLY A 335 -6.49 12.46 6.24
N LYS A 336 -6.47 13.36 7.21
CA LYS A 336 -7.46 13.37 8.31
C LYS A 336 -8.89 13.54 7.80
N CYS A 337 -9.11 14.44 6.84
CA CYS A 337 -10.41 14.63 6.21
C CYS A 337 -10.91 13.33 5.56
N VAL A 338 -10.07 12.68 4.76
CA VAL A 338 -10.40 11.42 4.06
C VAL A 338 -10.77 10.31 5.05
N VAL A 339 -10.03 10.18 6.15
CA VAL A 339 -10.30 9.17 7.20
C VAL A 339 -11.61 9.49 7.94
N ALA A 340 -11.81 10.77 8.31
CA ALA A 340 -13.00 11.21 9.04
C ALA A 340 -14.28 11.10 8.18
N ALA A 341 -14.16 11.21 6.86
CA ALA A 341 -15.26 11.03 5.92
C ALA A 341 -15.74 9.56 5.81
N ASN A 342 -15.17 8.64 6.58
CA ASN A 342 -15.43 7.19 6.53
C ASN A 342 -15.16 6.54 5.16
N VAL A 343 -14.54 7.27 4.24
CA VAL A 343 -14.24 6.75 2.91
C VAL A 343 -13.17 5.68 2.99
N ARG A 344 -12.09 5.91 3.80
CA ARG A 344 -11.04 4.90 4.04
C ARG A 344 -10.04 5.24 5.14
N SER A 345 -9.25 4.19 5.52
CA SER A 345 -7.98 4.42 6.21
C SER A 345 -6.99 5.04 5.23
N SER A 346 -6.56 6.26 5.44
CA SER A 346 -5.42 6.84 4.75
C SER A 346 -4.12 6.35 5.39
N ALA A 347 -3.07 6.20 4.58
CA ALA A 347 -1.72 5.95 5.05
C ALA A 347 -0.79 6.95 4.35
N GLU A 348 -0.03 7.71 5.12
CA GLU A 348 0.87 8.72 4.59
C GLU A 348 2.28 8.56 5.14
N ILE A 349 3.27 8.98 4.36
CA ILE A 349 4.64 9.20 4.83
C ILE A 349 5.11 10.56 4.33
N ALA A 350 5.59 11.39 5.24
CA ALA A 350 6.23 12.65 4.91
C ALA A 350 7.76 12.48 4.95
N LEU A 351 8.44 12.93 3.89
CA LEU A 351 9.89 12.86 3.74
C LEU A 351 10.49 14.24 3.86
N GLY A 352 11.23 14.49 4.94
CA GLY A 352 11.91 15.75 5.22
C GLY A 352 13.43 15.67 5.09
N VAL A 353 14.07 16.77 5.38
CA VAL A 353 15.55 16.89 5.44
C VAL A 353 16.01 16.57 6.86
N ALA A 354 17.12 15.84 6.99
CA ALA A 354 17.61 15.36 8.28
C ALA A 354 18.02 16.47 9.26
N ASP A 355 18.40 17.67 8.75
CA ASP A 355 18.82 18.82 9.54
C ASP A 355 17.70 19.88 9.72
N ASP A 356 16.48 19.59 9.28
CA ASP A 356 15.33 20.49 9.45
C ASP A 356 14.69 20.29 10.83
N GLU A 357 15.09 21.11 11.79
CA GLU A 357 14.57 21.04 13.15
C GLU A 357 13.03 21.21 13.25
N ALA A 358 12.44 22.01 12.37
CA ALA A 358 11.00 22.19 12.34
C ALA A 358 10.30 20.90 11.95
N PHE A 359 10.80 20.20 10.93
CA PHE A 359 10.32 18.88 10.52
C PHE A 359 10.54 17.82 11.61
N LEU A 360 11.71 17.78 12.22
CA LEU A 360 12.04 16.80 13.27
C LEU A 360 11.19 16.96 14.53
N ASN A 361 10.66 18.17 14.79
CA ASN A 361 9.80 18.46 15.95
C ASN A 361 8.31 18.45 15.63
N LEU A 362 7.87 18.08 14.43
CA LEU A 362 6.46 18.10 14.03
C LEU A 362 5.55 17.36 15.03
N LYS A 363 5.99 16.21 15.54
CA LYS A 363 5.23 15.37 16.50
C LYS A 363 5.67 15.54 17.96
N ASN A 364 6.41 16.60 18.27
CA ASN A 364 6.73 16.94 19.63
C ASN A 364 5.59 17.77 20.23
N ALA A 365 4.75 17.16 21.09
CA ALA A 365 3.61 17.80 21.71
C ALA A 365 3.97 19.04 22.54
N MET A 366 5.19 19.07 23.11
CA MET A 366 5.67 20.24 23.87
C MET A 366 5.94 21.47 22.99
N VAL A 367 6.15 21.26 21.70
CA VAL A 367 6.40 22.31 20.70
C VAL A 367 5.14 22.58 19.86
N ASN A 368 4.44 21.53 19.49
CA ASN A 368 3.31 21.55 18.56
C ASN A 368 2.07 20.85 19.16
N PRO A 369 1.51 21.34 20.28
CA PRO A 369 0.41 20.67 20.95
C PRO A 369 -0.84 20.51 20.06
N GLU A 370 -1.19 21.51 19.26
CA GLU A 370 -2.40 21.44 18.41
C GLU A 370 -2.28 20.35 17.33
N ARG A 371 -1.09 20.16 16.74
CA ARG A 371 -0.85 19.06 15.80
C ARG A 371 -1.10 17.71 16.44
N MET A 372 -0.78 17.60 17.72
CA MET A 372 -0.94 16.36 18.49
C MET A 372 -2.31 16.21 19.14
N GLY A 373 -3.20 17.19 18.96
CA GLY A 373 -4.57 17.14 19.47
C GLY A 373 -4.76 17.74 20.85
N TYR A 374 -3.84 18.56 21.31
CA TYR A 374 -3.92 19.21 22.62
C TYR A 374 -4.14 20.73 22.49
N VAL A 375 -4.77 21.31 23.49
CA VAL A 375 -4.92 22.76 23.60
C VAL A 375 -3.58 23.37 24.00
N ARG A 376 -3.16 24.47 23.36
CA ARG A 376 -1.92 25.17 23.71
C ARG A 376 -2.09 25.96 25.01
N GLY A 377 -1.17 25.76 25.93
CA GLY A 377 -1.05 26.50 27.17
C GLY A 377 -0.32 27.83 27.00
N PRO A 378 -0.34 28.68 28.04
CA PRO A 378 0.30 30.02 28.01
C PRO A 378 1.84 29.97 27.94
N ASP A 379 2.47 28.86 28.30
CA ASP A 379 3.90 28.60 28.18
C ASP A 379 4.34 28.09 26.80
N GLY A 380 3.35 27.89 25.89
CA GLY A 380 3.57 27.40 24.55
C GLY A 380 3.49 25.87 24.41
N GLY A 381 3.53 25.11 25.49
CA GLY A 381 3.31 23.67 25.53
C GLY A 381 1.82 23.28 25.63
N PRO A 382 1.50 21.99 25.88
CA PRO A 382 0.12 21.56 26.11
C PRO A 382 -0.46 22.17 27.38
N LEU A 383 -1.72 22.63 27.30
CA LEU A 383 -2.44 23.09 28.48
C LEU A 383 -2.66 21.94 29.47
N VAL A 384 -2.29 22.15 30.74
CA VAL A 384 -2.50 21.19 31.81
C VAL A 384 -3.82 21.50 32.52
N GLY A 385 -4.72 20.52 32.59
CA GLY A 385 -5.99 20.62 33.28
C GLY A 385 -5.89 20.48 34.81
N GLU A 386 -7.00 20.60 35.50
CA GLU A 386 -7.10 20.46 36.96
C GLU A 386 -6.72 19.04 37.46
N ASP A 387 -6.83 18.03 36.60
CA ASP A 387 -6.46 16.63 36.88
C ASP A 387 -4.99 16.31 36.55
N GLU A 388 -4.17 17.32 36.32
CA GLU A 388 -2.75 17.23 35.94
C GLU A 388 -2.50 16.56 34.58
N LYS A 389 -3.54 16.38 33.74
CA LYS A 389 -3.43 15.86 32.37
C LYS A 389 -3.47 16.97 31.34
N TRP A 390 -2.95 16.66 30.16
CA TRP A 390 -3.06 17.59 29.02
C TRP A 390 -4.51 17.66 28.53
N VAL A 391 -4.96 18.89 28.28
CA VAL A 391 -6.30 19.16 27.78
C VAL A 391 -6.37 18.83 26.30
N GLU A 392 -7.22 17.87 25.94
CA GLU A 392 -7.46 17.50 24.54
C GLU A 392 -8.29 18.57 23.82
N SER A 393 -7.96 18.78 22.54
CA SER A 393 -8.73 19.65 21.64
C SER A 393 -9.98 18.91 21.14
N GLU A 394 -11.13 19.55 21.15
CA GLU A 394 -12.40 19.00 20.61
C GLU A 394 -12.28 18.58 19.16
N GLN A 395 -11.47 19.27 18.36
CA GLN A 395 -11.24 18.95 16.94
C GLN A 395 -10.18 17.86 16.72
N GLY A 396 -9.46 17.43 17.77
CA GLY A 396 -8.33 16.53 17.71
C GLY A 396 -7.17 17.03 16.83
N GLY A 397 -6.03 16.36 16.88
CA GLY A 397 -4.84 16.68 16.08
C GLY A 397 -4.86 16.05 14.68
N TRP A 398 -3.86 16.41 13.88
CA TRP A 398 -3.61 15.83 12.56
C TRP A 398 -2.19 15.24 12.42
N GLY A 399 -1.31 15.44 13.41
CA GLY A 399 0.09 15.04 13.36
C GLY A 399 0.33 13.53 13.22
N TYR A 400 -0.64 12.69 13.60
CA TYR A 400 -0.54 11.22 13.50
C TYR A 400 -0.98 10.67 12.13
N THR A 401 -1.41 11.52 11.19
CA THR A 401 -1.91 11.07 9.88
C THR A 401 -0.78 10.51 9.01
N SER A 402 0.41 11.14 9.03
CA SER A 402 1.60 10.60 8.35
C SER A 402 2.57 9.96 9.32
N ASN A 403 3.35 8.96 8.86
CA ASN A 403 4.65 8.64 9.41
C ASN A 403 5.67 9.63 8.87
N ASN A 404 6.70 9.98 9.66
CA ASN A 404 7.73 10.92 9.21
C ASN A 404 9.08 10.21 9.08
N SER A 405 9.76 10.44 7.96
CA SER A 405 11.12 9.94 7.72
C SER A 405 11.98 11.02 7.10
N VAL A 406 13.28 10.90 7.23
CA VAL A 406 14.24 11.81 6.59
C VAL A 406 14.88 11.18 5.37
N LEU A 407 15.11 12.01 4.35
CA LEU A 407 15.93 11.67 3.20
C LEU A 407 17.40 11.69 3.64
N ALA A 408 18.07 10.57 3.46
CA ALA A 408 19.45 10.35 3.86
C ALA A 408 20.34 9.97 2.67
N GLU A 409 21.65 10.18 2.82
CA GLU A 409 22.69 9.70 1.91
C GLU A 409 23.67 8.82 2.68
N VAL A 410 24.25 7.83 2.01
CA VAL A 410 25.23 6.92 2.63
C VAL A 410 26.46 7.68 3.08
N GLY A 411 26.90 7.42 4.31
CA GLY A 411 28.05 8.09 4.94
C GLY A 411 27.71 9.36 5.70
N GLY A 412 26.44 9.77 5.75
CA GLY A 412 25.97 10.88 6.56
C GLY A 412 26.01 10.56 8.07
N ASN A 413 26.00 11.59 8.90
CA ASN A 413 25.88 11.43 10.36
C ASN A 413 24.43 11.68 10.79
N TYR A 414 23.76 10.65 11.24
CA TYR A 414 22.35 10.67 11.67
C TYR A 414 22.16 10.36 13.16
N ASP A 415 23.21 10.45 13.97
CA ASP A 415 23.16 10.16 15.41
C ASP A 415 22.16 11.04 16.18
N HIS A 416 21.99 12.29 15.74
CA HIS A 416 21.07 13.26 16.33
C HIS A 416 19.59 12.83 16.25
N LEU A 417 19.23 12.02 15.24
CA LEU A 417 17.86 11.52 15.05
C LEU A 417 17.42 10.57 16.18
N ALA A 418 18.38 9.93 16.85
CA ALA A 418 18.07 8.98 17.93
C ALA A 418 17.23 9.62 19.04
N LYS A 419 17.37 10.92 19.29
CA LYS A 419 16.56 11.64 20.30
C LYS A 419 15.06 11.60 19.95
N GLY A 420 14.69 11.91 18.72
CA GLY A 420 13.32 11.85 18.24
C GLY A 420 12.80 10.41 18.23
N ILE A 421 13.60 9.47 17.72
CA ILE A 421 13.28 8.05 17.65
C ILE A 421 12.94 7.48 19.04
N VAL A 422 13.74 7.81 20.06
CA VAL A 422 13.47 7.35 21.43
C VAL A 422 12.22 8.02 22.02
N MET A 423 11.95 9.28 21.65
CA MET A 423 10.80 10.04 22.16
C MET A 423 9.46 9.52 21.63
N ASN A 424 9.36 9.24 20.32
CA ASN A 424 8.09 8.91 19.67
C ASN A 424 8.17 7.90 18.50
N GLY A 425 9.34 7.27 18.28
CA GLY A 425 9.55 6.31 17.19
C GLY A 425 9.93 6.95 15.85
N GLU A 426 10.05 8.26 15.75
CA GLU A 426 10.33 8.98 14.51
C GLU A 426 11.46 10.02 14.67
N PRO A 427 12.13 10.40 13.58
CA PRO A 427 11.85 9.99 12.19
C PRO A 427 12.43 8.61 11.84
N GLY A 428 11.85 7.96 10.80
CA GLY A 428 12.54 6.90 10.08
C GLY A 428 13.64 7.47 9.19
N ILE A 429 14.43 6.60 8.55
CA ILE A 429 15.54 6.98 7.66
C ILE A 429 15.34 6.31 6.31
N PHE A 430 15.48 7.07 5.23
CA PHE A 430 15.38 6.58 3.86
C PHE A 430 16.59 7.03 3.04
N TRP A 431 17.50 6.07 2.70
CA TRP A 431 18.72 6.33 1.93
C TRP A 431 18.41 6.43 0.43
N ILE A 432 18.12 7.63 -0.02
CA ILE A 432 17.67 7.89 -1.39
C ILE A 432 18.74 7.63 -2.43
N ASP A 433 19.98 8.01 -2.18
CA ASP A 433 21.11 7.79 -3.07
C ASP A 433 21.33 6.29 -3.33
N LEU A 434 21.20 5.45 -2.29
CA LEU A 434 21.31 4.01 -2.41
C LEU A 434 20.18 3.43 -3.27
N CYS A 435 18.95 3.99 -3.15
CA CYS A 435 17.81 3.61 -3.99
C CYS A 435 18.03 3.95 -5.47
N GLN A 436 18.61 5.12 -5.74
CA GLN A 436 18.89 5.59 -7.09
C GLN A 436 20.03 4.82 -7.77
N GLN A 437 21.06 4.47 -6.99
CA GLN A 437 22.31 3.91 -7.51
C GLN A 437 22.30 2.38 -7.61
N ARG A 438 21.47 1.69 -6.82
CA ARG A 438 21.52 0.23 -6.73
C ARG A 438 20.15 -0.44 -6.81
N GLY A 439 20.14 -1.63 -7.41
CA GLY A 439 19.13 -2.64 -7.22
C GLY A 439 19.32 -3.35 -5.87
N ARG A 440 19.37 -4.67 -5.82
CA ARG A 440 19.81 -5.41 -4.64
C ARG A 440 21.32 -5.17 -4.39
N LEU A 441 21.74 -5.20 -3.12
CA LEU A 441 23.10 -4.76 -2.78
C LEU A 441 24.21 -5.76 -3.16
N ALA A 442 23.87 -7.04 -3.37
CA ALA A 442 24.80 -8.03 -3.91
C ALA A 442 25.23 -7.73 -5.36
N ASP A 443 24.42 -6.97 -6.11
CA ASP A 443 24.74 -6.62 -7.50
C ASP A 443 25.56 -5.33 -7.57
N PRO A 444 26.33 -5.10 -8.66
CA PRO A 444 27.06 -3.86 -8.87
C PRO A 444 26.13 -2.63 -8.92
N ARG A 445 26.69 -1.47 -8.60
CA ARG A 445 26.04 -0.17 -8.87
C ARG A 445 25.69 -0.05 -10.36
N ASN A 446 24.48 0.44 -10.67
CA ASN A 446 23.98 0.54 -12.04
C ASN A 446 23.30 1.85 -12.39
N ASP A 447 23.01 2.71 -11.42
CA ASP A 447 22.37 4.03 -11.56
C ASP A 447 21.08 4.04 -12.43
N ARG A 448 20.39 2.92 -12.53
CA ARG A 448 19.22 2.76 -13.42
C ARG A 448 18.01 3.52 -12.94
N ASP A 449 17.88 3.69 -11.62
CA ASP A 449 16.70 4.22 -10.96
C ASP A 449 16.93 5.66 -10.42
N TYR A 450 17.77 6.42 -11.12
CA TYR A 450 18.23 7.74 -10.70
C TYR A 450 17.11 8.78 -10.53
N ARG A 451 15.90 8.49 -11.05
CA ARG A 451 14.73 9.38 -10.95
C ARG A 451 13.91 9.19 -9.69
N VAL A 452 14.24 8.22 -8.86
CA VAL A 452 13.57 8.04 -7.56
C VAL A 452 13.64 9.33 -6.77
N MET A 453 12.50 9.77 -6.27
CA MET A 453 12.37 10.98 -5.45
C MET A 453 11.93 10.70 -4.03
N GLY A 454 11.32 9.55 -3.77
CA GLY A 454 10.86 9.19 -2.44
C GLY A 454 10.44 7.74 -2.35
N VAL A 455 9.53 7.45 -1.44
CA VAL A 455 9.07 6.09 -1.12
C VAL A 455 7.60 6.10 -0.76
N ASN A 456 6.93 4.97 -0.96
CA ASN A 456 5.55 4.76 -0.49
C ASN A 456 5.46 4.69 1.06
N PRO A 457 4.28 4.87 1.67
CA PRO A 457 4.12 4.92 3.13
C PRO A 457 4.68 3.74 3.90
N CYS A 458 4.69 2.56 3.29
CA CYS A 458 5.23 1.36 3.92
C CYS A 458 6.75 1.20 3.80
N GLY A 459 7.44 2.05 3.01
CA GLY A 459 8.89 2.07 2.89
C GLY A 459 9.50 1.02 1.95
N GLU A 460 8.68 0.18 1.28
CA GLU A 460 9.18 -0.94 0.49
C GLU A 460 9.43 -0.62 -0.99
N GLN A 461 8.82 0.44 -1.55
CA GLN A 461 9.04 0.82 -2.94
C GLN A 461 9.53 2.25 -3.08
N PRO A 462 10.82 2.44 -3.42
CA PRO A 462 11.33 3.71 -3.95
C PRO A 462 10.58 4.08 -5.23
N LEU A 463 10.10 5.32 -5.33
CA LEU A 463 9.22 5.76 -6.41
C LEU A 463 9.67 7.10 -6.99
N GLU A 464 9.38 7.30 -8.28
CA GLU A 464 9.42 8.61 -8.92
C GLU A 464 8.18 9.43 -8.53
N ASN A 465 8.16 10.73 -8.87
CA ASN A 465 6.96 11.53 -8.75
C ASN A 465 5.82 10.95 -9.61
N ASN A 466 4.61 10.86 -9.06
CA ASN A 466 3.42 10.26 -9.68
C ASN A 466 3.50 8.75 -9.92
N GLU A 467 4.49 8.02 -9.40
CA GLU A 467 4.59 6.56 -9.54
C GLU A 467 3.77 5.84 -8.48
N LEU A 468 3.09 4.76 -8.89
CA LEU A 468 2.35 3.86 -8.00
C LEU A 468 3.09 2.54 -7.78
N CYS A 469 2.80 1.86 -6.68
CA CYS A 469 3.41 0.59 -6.34
C CYS A 469 2.60 -0.61 -6.84
N THR A 470 3.18 -1.43 -7.72
CA THR A 470 2.63 -2.71 -8.13
C THR A 470 3.25 -3.83 -7.32
N LEU A 471 2.44 -4.59 -6.57
CA LEU A 471 2.89 -5.58 -5.60
C LEU A 471 2.34 -6.98 -5.86
N VAL A 472 3.06 -7.99 -5.37
CA VAL A 472 2.63 -9.39 -5.28
C VAL A 472 3.37 -10.06 -4.13
N GLU A 473 2.78 -11.09 -3.52
CA GLU A 473 3.35 -11.79 -2.36
C GLU A 473 3.60 -13.27 -2.63
N ILE A 474 4.66 -13.79 -2.00
CA ILE A 474 5.05 -15.20 -2.03
C ILE A 474 5.28 -15.65 -0.59
N TYR A 475 4.88 -16.90 -0.30
CA TYR A 475 4.97 -17.52 1.01
C TYR A 475 5.89 -18.73 0.96
N PRO A 476 7.21 -18.56 1.18
CA PRO A 476 8.19 -19.66 1.08
C PRO A 476 7.88 -20.84 2.00
N THR A 477 7.42 -20.58 3.23
CA THR A 477 7.02 -21.59 4.20
C THR A 477 5.80 -22.44 3.77
N ASN A 478 5.00 -21.95 2.82
CA ASN A 478 3.88 -22.69 2.22
C ASN A 478 4.29 -23.48 0.97
N CYS A 479 5.50 -23.33 0.50
CA CYS A 479 6.05 -24.13 -0.60
C CYS A 479 6.65 -25.43 -0.03
N ARG A 480 6.43 -26.55 -0.74
CA ARG A 480 6.90 -27.87 -0.30
C ARG A 480 8.43 -27.98 -0.26
N ASP A 481 9.08 -27.40 -1.25
CA ASP A 481 10.53 -27.44 -1.45
C ASP A 481 10.99 -26.27 -2.34
N PHE A 482 12.30 -26.15 -2.52
CA PHE A 482 12.88 -25.08 -3.33
C PHE A 482 12.40 -25.07 -4.80
N MET A 483 12.15 -26.23 -5.40
CA MET A 483 11.66 -26.32 -6.79
C MET A 483 10.20 -25.86 -6.89
N ASP A 484 9.38 -26.19 -5.88
CA ASP A 484 8.01 -25.71 -5.77
C ASP A 484 7.95 -24.17 -5.57
N TYR A 485 8.87 -23.63 -4.78
CA TYR A 485 9.06 -22.19 -4.63
C TYR A 485 9.44 -21.54 -5.97
N LYS A 486 10.48 -22.01 -6.66
CA LYS A 486 10.87 -21.47 -7.97
C LYS A 486 9.72 -21.52 -8.99
N ARG A 487 8.94 -22.59 -8.98
CA ARG A 487 7.76 -22.71 -9.83
C ARG A 487 6.66 -21.70 -9.46
N THR A 488 6.53 -21.38 -8.18
CA THR A 488 5.56 -20.38 -7.69
C THR A 488 5.92 -18.96 -8.12
N LEU A 489 7.22 -18.61 -8.14
CA LEU A 489 7.72 -17.30 -8.58
C LEU A 489 7.20 -16.92 -9.97
N LYS A 490 7.13 -17.90 -10.89
CA LYS A 490 6.59 -17.70 -12.24
C LYS A 490 5.20 -17.04 -12.23
N PHE A 491 4.28 -17.57 -11.43
CA PHE A 491 2.87 -17.14 -11.43
C PHE A 491 2.67 -15.87 -10.61
N ALA A 492 3.36 -15.75 -9.49
CA ALA A 492 3.36 -14.54 -8.71
C ALA A 492 3.87 -13.35 -9.54
N TYR A 493 5.01 -13.51 -10.20
CA TYR A 493 5.56 -12.45 -11.04
C TYR A 493 4.68 -12.13 -12.27
N LEU A 494 4.05 -13.16 -12.86
CA LEU A 494 3.09 -12.97 -13.96
C LEU A 494 1.93 -12.07 -13.55
N TYR A 495 1.41 -12.20 -12.32
CA TYR A 495 0.39 -11.30 -11.80
C TYR A 495 0.87 -9.84 -11.78
N GLY A 496 2.01 -9.57 -11.16
CA GLY A 496 2.57 -8.21 -11.11
C GLY A 496 2.80 -7.62 -12.51
N LYS A 497 3.38 -8.42 -13.42
CA LYS A 497 3.60 -7.98 -14.81
C LYS A 497 2.28 -7.68 -15.54
N THR A 498 1.23 -8.47 -15.27
CA THR A 498 -0.10 -8.24 -15.83
C THR A 498 -0.71 -6.93 -15.37
N VAL A 499 -0.60 -6.60 -14.08
CA VAL A 499 -1.10 -5.31 -13.55
C VAL A 499 -0.47 -4.14 -14.27
N THR A 500 0.82 -4.20 -14.61
CA THR A 500 1.50 -3.12 -15.34
C THR A 500 1.04 -2.93 -16.79
N LEU A 501 0.17 -3.81 -17.32
CA LEU A 501 -0.40 -3.67 -18.67
C LEU A 501 -1.58 -2.70 -18.70
N LEU A 502 -2.24 -2.49 -17.57
CA LEU A 502 -3.38 -1.60 -17.46
C LEU A 502 -2.92 -0.18 -17.10
N PRO A 503 -3.50 0.84 -17.73
CA PRO A 503 -3.33 2.23 -17.32
C PRO A 503 -4.10 2.52 -16.03
N THR A 504 -3.92 3.73 -15.53
CA THR A 504 -4.79 4.41 -14.57
C THR A 504 -5.55 5.55 -15.28
N HIS A 505 -6.47 6.20 -14.61
CA HIS A 505 -7.10 7.42 -15.14
C HIS A 505 -6.21 8.67 -14.98
N TRP A 506 -5.00 8.56 -14.45
CA TRP A 506 -4.03 9.65 -14.30
C TRP A 506 -2.95 9.61 -15.39
N PRO A 507 -2.94 10.58 -16.32
CA PRO A 507 -1.96 10.60 -17.43
C PRO A 507 -0.50 10.66 -16.98
N GLU A 508 -0.19 11.49 -15.96
CA GLU A 508 1.17 11.67 -15.41
C GLU A 508 1.68 10.35 -14.81
N THR A 509 0.81 9.66 -14.07
CA THR A 509 1.09 8.34 -13.52
C THR A 509 1.36 7.31 -14.62
N ASN A 510 0.56 7.32 -15.69
CA ASN A 510 0.72 6.36 -16.78
C ASN A 510 2.05 6.52 -17.52
N GLU A 511 2.54 7.74 -17.68
CA GLU A 511 3.86 7.99 -18.25
C GLU A 511 4.97 7.30 -17.46
N VAL A 512 4.97 7.47 -16.14
CA VAL A 512 5.98 6.89 -15.26
C VAL A 512 5.82 5.38 -15.18
N MET A 513 4.61 4.88 -14.96
CA MET A 513 4.31 3.45 -14.82
C MET A 513 4.67 2.65 -16.09
N THR A 514 4.37 3.20 -17.27
CA THR A 514 4.71 2.57 -18.55
C THR A 514 6.21 2.53 -18.78
N ARG A 515 6.93 3.58 -18.41
CA ARG A 515 8.38 3.67 -18.54
C ARG A 515 9.09 2.69 -17.60
N ASN A 516 8.70 2.64 -16.34
CA ASN A 516 9.39 1.89 -15.30
C ASN A 516 8.91 0.45 -15.17
N ARG A 517 7.62 0.19 -15.36
CA ARG A 517 6.99 -1.12 -15.11
C ARG A 517 7.47 -1.75 -13.82
N ARG A 518 7.67 -0.92 -12.78
CA ARG A 518 8.17 -1.33 -11.46
C ARG A 518 7.24 -2.36 -10.83
N ILE A 519 7.83 -3.42 -10.29
CA ILE A 519 7.12 -4.48 -9.56
C ILE A 519 7.84 -4.73 -8.25
N GLY A 520 7.08 -5.00 -7.19
CA GLY A 520 7.58 -5.47 -5.92
C GLY A 520 7.06 -6.87 -5.63
N THR A 521 7.82 -7.90 -5.99
CA THR A 521 7.55 -9.26 -5.55
C THR A 521 8.09 -9.45 -4.15
N SER A 522 7.21 -9.60 -3.16
CA SER A 522 7.55 -9.68 -1.74
C SER A 522 7.62 -11.12 -1.27
N MET A 523 8.62 -11.46 -0.48
CA MET A 523 8.63 -12.67 0.34
C MET A 523 8.04 -12.35 1.72
N THR A 524 7.21 -13.24 2.25
CA THR A 524 6.48 -13.08 3.52
C THR A 524 6.58 -14.36 4.34
N GLY A 525 6.63 -14.27 5.68
CA GLY A 525 6.89 -15.40 6.57
C GLY A 525 8.39 -15.67 6.79
N LEU A 526 9.24 -14.63 6.64
CA LEU A 526 10.69 -14.80 6.65
C LEU A 526 11.24 -15.10 8.05
N ALA A 527 10.63 -14.60 9.11
CA ALA A 527 10.99 -14.94 10.48
C ALA A 527 10.79 -16.45 10.74
N GLU A 528 9.64 -17.00 10.33
CA GLU A 528 9.38 -18.45 10.42
C GLU A 528 10.40 -19.25 9.61
N PHE A 529 10.67 -18.81 8.38
CA PHE A 529 11.62 -19.49 7.52
C PHE A 529 13.04 -19.55 8.13
N VAL A 530 13.49 -18.43 8.72
CA VAL A 530 14.81 -18.36 9.36
C VAL A 530 14.88 -19.27 10.60
N GLU A 531 13.85 -19.26 11.43
CA GLU A 531 13.79 -20.10 12.63
C GLU A 531 13.78 -21.60 12.28
N GLU A 532 13.13 -21.98 11.17
CA GLU A 532 13.00 -23.38 10.74
C GLU A 532 14.19 -23.87 9.90
N HIS A 533 14.69 -23.05 8.98
CA HIS A 533 15.66 -23.45 7.96
C HIS A 533 17.01 -22.73 8.07
N GLY A 534 17.09 -21.68 8.84
CA GLY A 534 18.29 -20.87 9.07
C GLY A 534 18.60 -19.85 7.98
N TRP A 535 19.50 -18.92 8.31
CA TRP A 535 19.88 -17.77 7.50
C TRP A 535 20.51 -18.12 6.15
N PHE A 536 21.31 -19.20 6.11
CA PHE A 536 22.00 -19.62 4.90
C PHE A 536 21.04 -20.15 3.84
N GLU A 537 20.05 -20.96 4.25
CA GLU A 537 19.05 -21.47 3.31
C GLU A 537 18.14 -20.35 2.82
N LEU A 538 17.76 -19.39 3.69
CA LEU A 538 17.03 -18.19 3.27
C LEU A 538 17.82 -17.41 2.19
N ARG A 539 19.11 -17.14 2.42
CA ARG A 539 19.96 -16.45 1.45
C ARG A 539 19.96 -17.14 0.08
N LYS A 540 20.08 -18.47 0.07
CA LYS A 540 20.04 -19.25 -1.17
C LYS A 540 18.71 -19.09 -1.90
N TRP A 541 17.57 -19.18 -1.19
CA TRP A 541 16.26 -19.00 -1.79
C TRP A 541 16.08 -17.58 -2.31
N GLN A 542 16.60 -16.59 -1.62
CA GLN A 542 16.58 -15.19 -2.03
C GLN A 542 17.39 -14.97 -3.31
N ASP A 543 18.65 -15.38 -3.34
CA ASP A 543 19.53 -15.13 -4.48
C ASP A 543 19.07 -15.87 -5.75
N GLU A 544 18.86 -17.19 -5.67
CA GLU A 544 18.40 -17.97 -6.83
C GLU A 544 16.97 -17.59 -7.24
N GLY A 545 16.11 -17.23 -6.27
CA GLY A 545 14.76 -16.75 -6.55
C GLY A 545 14.74 -15.41 -7.29
N TYR A 546 15.60 -14.48 -6.91
CA TYR A 546 15.77 -13.21 -7.63
C TYR A 546 16.18 -13.43 -9.09
N GLN A 547 17.18 -14.29 -9.33
CA GLN A 547 17.61 -14.61 -10.68
C GLN A 547 16.47 -15.25 -11.50
N GLU A 548 15.65 -16.10 -10.88
CA GLU A 548 14.49 -16.70 -11.53
C GLU A 548 13.44 -15.66 -11.90
N ILE A 549 13.16 -14.68 -11.02
CA ILE A 549 12.22 -13.57 -11.33
C ILE A 549 12.75 -12.71 -12.48
N ARG A 550 14.04 -12.35 -12.47
CA ARG A 550 14.65 -11.58 -13.57
C ARG A 550 14.55 -12.33 -14.91
N ARG A 551 14.74 -13.66 -14.88
CA ARG A 551 14.55 -14.51 -16.05
C ARG A 551 13.09 -14.45 -16.56
N TRP A 552 12.11 -14.54 -15.65
CA TRP A 552 10.69 -14.43 -16.03
C TRP A 552 10.32 -13.04 -16.50
N ASP A 553 10.92 -11.99 -15.94
CA ASP A 553 10.73 -10.62 -16.41
C ASP A 553 11.10 -10.48 -17.90
N GLY A 554 12.27 -10.97 -18.29
CA GLY A 554 12.68 -10.98 -19.69
C GLY A 554 11.71 -11.75 -20.59
N ILE A 555 11.30 -12.97 -20.18
CA ILE A 555 10.36 -13.81 -20.95
C ILE A 555 9.00 -13.14 -21.10
N TYR A 556 8.43 -12.62 -20.01
CA TYR A 556 7.10 -11.99 -20.08
C TYR A 556 7.13 -10.66 -20.79
N SER A 557 8.21 -9.89 -20.65
CA SER A 557 8.39 -8.65 -21.39
C SER A 557 8.43 -8.90 -22.91
N GLU A 558 9.08 -9.98 -23.33
CA GLU A 558 9.09 -10.40 -24.73
C GLU A 558 7.70 -10.87 -25.19
N TRP A 559 7.01 -11.72 -24.42
CA TRP A 559 5.67 -12.23 -24.82
C TRP A 559 4.62 -11.12 -24.89
N LEU A 560 4.70 -10.16 -23.99
CA LEU A 560 3.73 -9.05 -23.89
C LEU A 560 4.13 -7.82 -24.70
N GLY A 561 5.32 -7.82 -25.32
CA GLY A 561 5.82 -6.72 -26.12
C GLY A 561 6.08 -5.44 -25.32
N VAL A 562 6.44 -5.56 -24.03
CA VAL A 562 6.67 -4.43 -23.13
C VAL A 562 8.09 -4.42 -22.59
N ARG A 563 8.50 -3.32 -21.98
CA ARG A 563 9.82 -3.20 -21.33
C ARG A 563 9.98 -4.16 -20.16
N GLU A 564 11.21 -4.55 -19.89
CA GLU A 564 11.59 -5.15 -18.63
C GLU A 564 11.39 -4.14 -17.49
N SER A 565 11.01 -4.67 -16.33
CA SER A 565 10.77 -3.89 -15.14
C SER A 565 12.08 -3.27 -14.62
N ILE A 566 12.03 -2.00 -14.20
CA ILE A 566 13.19 -1.31 -13.64
C ILE A 566 13.68 -2.03 -12.38
N LYS A 567 12.74 -2.46 -11.53
CA LYS A 567 12.94 -3.29 -10.33
C LYS A 567 11.81 -4.31 -10.23
N VAL A 568 12.07 -5.46 -9.58
CA VAL A 568 11.17 -6.63 -9.60
C VAL A 568 10.83 -7.22 -8.24
N THR A 569 11.59 -6.91 -7.19
CA THR A 569 11.48 -7.52 -5.86
C THR A 569 11.44 -6.50 -4.74
N THR A 570 10.83 -6.88 -3.61
CA THR A 570 10.71 -6.07 -2.39
C THR A 570 10.48 -6.95 -1.17
N ILE A 571 10.42 -6.37 0.02
CA ILE A 571 9.81 -6.95 1.21
C ILE A 571 8.79 -5.95 1.75
N LYS A 572 7.51 -6.29 1.66
CA LYS A 572 6.42 -5.49 2.22
C LYS A 572 6.05 -5.96 3.65
N PRO A 573 5.39 -5.13 4.46
CA PRO A 573 5.02 -5.51 5.84
C PRO A 573 3.89 -6.55 5.92
N SER A 574 3.12 -6.80 4.86
CA SER A 574 2.08 -7.83 4.73
C SER A 574 1.16 -7.96 5.95
N GLY A 575 0.25 -7.01 6.16
CA GLY A 575 -0.65 -7.00 7.32
C GLY A 575 -1.70 -8.15 7.32
N THR A 576 -2.93 -7.86 6.87
CA THR A 576 -4.04 -8.84 6.90
C THR A 576 -3.89 -10.00 5.92
N VAL A 577 -3.17 -9.82 4.79
CA VAL A 577 -2.99 -10.89 3.79
C VAL A 577 -2.16 -12.04 4.35
N SER A 578 -1.07 -11.75 5.07
CA SER A 578 -0.27 -12.79 5.74
C SER A 578 -1.11 -13.62 6.73
N LEU A 579 -2.07 -12.97 7.42
CA LEU A 579 -2.99 -13.65 8.34
C LEU A 579 -3.96 -14.59 7.61
N VAL A 580 -4.38 -14.27 6.37
CA VAL A 580 -5.21 -15.18 5.56
C VAL A 580 -4.45 -16.47 5.27
N PHE A 581 -3.17 -16.36 4.93
CA PHE A 581 -2.34 -17.51 4.51
C PHE A 581 -1.52 -18.14 5.63
N GLY A 582 -1.68 -17.68 6.88
CA GLY A 582 -1.09 -18.28 8.08
C GLY A 582 0.42 -18.19 8.16
N VAL A 583 0.97 -17.01 7.89
CA VAL A 583 2.41 -16.71 7.98
C VAL A 583 2.65 -15.39 8.71
N THR A 584 3.84 -15.22 9.28
CA THR A 584 4.25 -13.95 9.90
C THR A 584 4.42 -12.85 8.86
N PRO A 585 4.22 -11.56 9.23
CA PRO A 585 4.24 -10.44 8.28
C PRO A 585 5.66 -10.14 7.77
N GLY A 586 5.89 -10.21 6.46
CA GLY A 586 7.16 -9.80 5.82
C GLY A 586 8.39 -10.46 6.46
N CYS A 587 9.31 -9.64 6.99
CA CYS A 587 10.49 -10.06 7.72
C CYS A 587 10.38 -9.85 9.26
N HIS A 588 9.16 -9.66 9.78
CA HIS A 588 8.95 -9.41 11.19
C HIS A 588 8.68 -10.70 11.96
N TRP A 589 9.24 -10.78 13.18
CA TRP A 589 8.87 -11.81 14.14
C TRP A 589 7.46 -11.58 14.69
N PRO A 590 6.74 -12.63 15.10
CA PRO A 590 5.41 -12.47 15.68
C PRO A 590 5.51 -11.63 16.96
N LYS A 591 4.44 -10.88 17.26
CA LYS A 591 4.38 -10.05 18.48
C LYS A 591 4.53 -10.91 19.74
N GLU A 592 3.87 -12.07 19.76
CA GLU A 592 3.92 -13.03 20.85
C GLU A 592 4.19 -14.43 20.32
N ARG A 593 4.92 -15.22 21.09
CA ARG A 593 5.19 -16.64 20.81
C ARG A 593 3.96 -17.49 21.12
N GLY A 594 3.51 -18.29 20.16
CA GLY A 594 2.50 -19.32 20.39
C GLY A 594 1.11 -18.77 20.77
N GLN A 595 0.79 -18.64 22.05
CA GLN A 595 -0.54 -18.32 22.57
C GLN A 595 -0.67 -16.85 22.97
N TYR A 596 -1.70 -16.15 22.42
CA TYR A 596 -1.95 -14.74 22.71
C TYR A 596 -3.42 -14.39 22.48
N PHE A 597 -3.86 -13.23 22.95
CA PHE A 597 -5.12 -12.63 22.53
C PHE A 597 -4.91 -11.70 21.35
N ARG A 598 -5.72 -11.87 20.33
CA ARG A 598 -5.81 -10.98 19.18
C ARG A 598 -7.11 -10.19 19.26
N THR A 599 -7.06 -8.87 19.34
CA THR A 599 -8.26 -8.05 19.24
C THR A 599 -8.49 -7.62 17.79
N VAL A 600 -9.73 -7.69 17.36
CA VAL A 600 -10.20 -7.18 16.06
C VAL A 600 -11.27 -6.11 16.30
N ARG A 601 -11.34 -5.14 15.41
CA ARG A 601 -12.29 -4.03 15.52
C ARG A 601 -13.34 -4.15 14.43
N GLU A 602 -14.60 -3.98 14.81
CA GLU A 602 -15.76 -4.00 13.93
C GLU A 602 -16.69 -2.84 14.27
N ASN A 603 -17.55 -2.48 13.33
CA ASN A 603 -18.57 -1.47 13.57
C ASN A 603 -19.76 -2.07 14.34
N VAL A 604 -20.44 -1.24 15.12
CA VAL A 604 -21.73 -1.61 15.73
C VAL A 604 -22.73 -1.97 14.62
N GLY A 605 -23.43 -3.07 14.79
CA GLY A 605 -24.34 -3.63 13.78
C GLY A 605 -23.67 -4.52 12.73
N ASN A 606 -22.35 -4.72 12.79
CA ASN A 606 -21.69 -5.69 11.92
C ASN A 606 -22.08 -7.12 12.34
N PRO A 607 -22.69 -7.93 11.46
CA PRO A 607 -23.17 -9.28 11.77
C PRO A 607 -22.04 -10.24 12.18
N VAL A 608 -20.81 -9.98 11.83
CA VAL A 608 -19.64 -10.74 12.29
C VAL A 608 -19.47 -10.61 13.80
N ALA A 609 -19.64 -9.42 14.35
CA ALA A 609 -19.54 -9.18 15.79
C ALA A 609 -20.63 -9.97 16.56
N ASP A 610 -21.84 -10.04 16.01
CA ASP A 610 -22.95 -10.79 16.61
C ASP A 610 -22.71 -12.30 16.52
N ALA A 611 -22.28 -12.81 15.36
CA ALA A 611 -21.95 -14.22 15.20
C ALA A 611 -20.81 -14.67 16.13
N MET A 612 -19.78 -13.82 16.31
CA MET A 612 -18.68 -14.11 17.23
C MET A 612 -19.14 -14.03 18.69
N ARG A 613 -20.04 -13.09 19.05
CA ARG A 613 -20.63 -13.01 20.39
C ARG A 613 -21.47 -14.27 20.70
N GLU A 614 -22.29 -14.74 19.75
CA GLU A 614 -23.06 -15.98 19.86
C GLU A 614 -22.15 -17.21 20.02
N ALA A 615 -20.97 -17.19 19.38
CA ALA A 615 -19.96 -18.23 19.54
C ALA A 615 -19.14 -18.13 20.83
N GLY A 616 -19.42 -17.14 21.70
CA GLY A 616 -18.80 -17.00 23.02
C GLY A 616 -17.55 -16.16 23.09
N TYR A 617 -17.19 -15.42 22.02
CA TYR A 617 -16.09 -14.46 22.04
C TYR A 617 -16.46 -13.23 22.87
N HIS A 618 -15.47 -12.66 23.54
CA HIS A 618 -15.67 -11.42 24.28
C HIS A 618 -15.78 -10.24 23.33
N VAL A 619 -16.91 -9.53 23.37
CA VAL A 619 -17.21 -8.37 22.53
C VAL A 619 -17.60 -7.21 23.42
N GLU A 620 -16.83 -6.12 23.33
CA GLU A 620 -17.02 -4.91 24.12
C GLU A 620 -16.99 -3.65 23.25
N PRO A 621 -17.53 -2.49 23.72
CA PRO A 621 -17.39 -1.24 23.01
C PRO A 621 -15.93 -0.81 22.85
N ASN A 622 -15.59 -0.19 21.71
CA ASN A 622 -14.29 0.41 21.48
C ASN A 622 -14.14 1.66 22.36
N VAL A 623 -13.13 1.71 23.24
CA VAL A 623 -12.93 2.84 24.17
C VAL A 623 -12.70 4.18 23.47
N GLN A 624 -12.19 4.17 22.23
CA GLN A 624 -11.95 5.39 21.45
C GLN A 624 -13.21 5.89 20.71
N ASN A 625 -14.14 4.99 20.41
CA ASN A 625 -15.38 5.30 19.68
C ASN A 625 -16.50 4.33 20.09
N PRO A 626 -17.03 4.46 21.33
CA PRO A 626 -17.96 3.46 21.90
C PRO A 626 -19.34 3.41 21.23
N GLU A 627 -19.75 4.49 20.56
CA GLU A 627 -21.05 4.55 19.88
C GLU A 627 -21.08 3.77 18.55
N PHE A 628 -19.92 3.72 17.85
CA PHE A 628 -19.84 3.16 16.50
C PHE A 628 -18.92 1.95 16.39
N GLY A 629 -18.07 1.70 17.39
CA GLY A 629 -17.03 0.67 17.34
C GLY A 629 -17.22 -0.42 18.39
N LEU A 630 -16.88 -1.66 17.98
CA LEU A 630 -16.78 -2.84 18.83
C LEU A 630 -15.37 -3.41 18.77
N VAL A 631 -14.92 -3.98 19.86
CA VAL A 631 -13.66 -4.74 19.95
C VAL A 631 -13.99 -6.18 20.33
N ILE A 632 -13.49 -7.13 19.55
CA ILE A 632 -13.66 -8.55 19.75
C ILE A 632 -12.32 -9.15 20.15
N THR A 633 -12.26 -9.80 21.31
CA THR A 633 -11.05 -10.47 21.79
C THR A 633 -11.07 -11.94 21.39
N CYS A 634 -10.08 -12.35 20.60
CA CYS A 634 -9.93 -13.69 20.06
C CYS A 634 -8.70 -14.37 20.68
N PRO A 635 -8.87 -15.50 21.42
CA PRO A 635 -7.73 -16.34 21.77
C PRO A 635 -7.16 -16.95 20.48
N ALA A 636 -5.88 -16.72 20.20
CA ALA A 636 -5.22 -17.13 18.95
C ALA A 636 -3.95 -17.94 19.21
N LYS A 637 -3.68 -18.92 18.34
CA LYS A 637 -2.44 -19.71 18.34
C LYS A 637 -1.60 -19.34 17.11
N GLY A 638 -0.55 -18.55 17.33
CA GLY A 638 0.45 -18.25 16.33
C GLY A 638 1.54 -19.32 16.20
N PRO A 639 2.58 -19.08 15.39
CA PRO A 639 3.70 -20.02 15.26
C PRO A 639 4.50 -20.10 16.57
N ASP A 640 5.01 -21.30 16.87
CA ASP A 640 5.88 -21.52 18.05
C ASP A 640 7.35 -21.19 17.71
N ILE A 641 7.60 -19.95 17.37
CA ILE A 641 8.93 -19.38 17.14
C ILE A 641 9.15 -18.23 18.10
N ARG A 642 10.38 -17.72 18.19
CA ARG A 642 10.68 -16.55 19.04
C ARG A 642 9.72 -15.39 18.75
N GLY A 643 9.23 -14.75 19.79
CA GLY A 643 8.49 -13.49 19.69
C GLY A 643 9.43 -12.31 19.47
N GLU A 644 8.93 -11.17 19.01
CA GLU A 644 9.75 -10.00 18.68
C GLU A 644 10.60 -9.48 19.85
N ARG A 645 10.21 -9.73 21.11
CA ARG A 645 10.96 -9.33 22.31
C ARG A 645 12.11 -10.29 22.65
N GLU A 646 12.07 -11.51 22.13
CA GLU A 646 13.12 -12.50 22.29
C GLU A 646 14.24 -12.32 21.24
N VAL A 647 14.08 -11.36 20.34
CA VAL A 647 14.99 -11.07 19.24
C VAL A 647 15.54 -9.66 19.38
N SER A 648 16.86 -9.51 19.35
CA SER A 648 17.50 -8.22 19.51
C SER A 648 17.21 -7.25 18.35
N LEU A 649 17.29 -5.94 18.63
CA LEU A 649 17.24 -4.90 17.60
C LEU A 649 18.21 -5.18 16.45
N TRP A 650 19.44 -5.61 16.79
CA TRP A 650 20.47 -5.92 15.81
C TRP A 650 20.10 -7.07 14.86
N GLU A 651 19.51 -8.13 15.39
CA GLU A 651 19.11 -9.30 14.61
C GLU A 651 17.95 -8.96 13.65
N LYS A 652 16.99 -8.14 14.11
CA LYS A 652 15.89 -7.66 13.27
C LYS A 652 16.40 -6.88 12.07
N VAL A 653 17.30 -5.91 12.30
CA VAL A 653 17.88 -5.10 11.22
C VAL A 653 18.82 -5.93 10.34
N ALA A 654 19.52 -6.92 10.90
CA ALA A 654 20.35 -7.85 10.12
C ALA A 654 19.52 -8.70 9.13
N LEU A 655 18.32 -9.14 9.51
CA LEU A 655 17.42 -9.85 8.58
C LEU A 655 16.98 -8.93 7.44
N ALA A 656 16.62 -7.68 7.74
CA ALA A 656 16.30 -6.70 6.70
C ALA A 656 17.48 -6.43 5.76
N ALA A 657 18.69 -6.32 6.30
CA ALA A 657 19.91 -6.14 5.50
C ALA A 657 20.20 -7.34 4.60
N GLN A 658 20.04 -8.58 5.09
CA GLN A 658 20.14 -9.77 4.24
C GLN A 658 19.11 -9.76 3.12
N CYS A 659 17.86 -9.40 3.42
CA CYS A 659 16.83 -9.27 2.40
C CYS A 659 17.17 -8.19 1.36
N GLN A 660 17.74 -7.05 1.78
CA GLN A 660 18.17 -5.98 0.88
C GLN A 660 19.36 -6.39 0.03
N GLU A 661 20.25 -7.20 0.57
CA GLU A 661 21.45 -7.66 -0.15
C GLU A 661 21.11 -8.70 -1.21
N TRP A 662 20.28 -9.71 -0.88
CA TRP A 662 20.12 -10.89 -1.71
C TRP A 662 18.79 -10.99 -2.45
N TRP A 663 17.77 -10.27 -2.03
CA TRP A 663 16.43 -10.33 -2.63
C TRP A 663 15.95 -9.01 -3.18
N SER A 664 15.81 -7.98 -2.33
CA SER A 664 15.08 -6.77 -2.69
C SER A 664 15.91 -5.82 -3.54
N ASP A 665 15.51 -5.61 -4.79
CA ASP A 665 16.07 -4.55 -5.62
C ASP A 665 15.33 -3.21 -5.45
N ASN A 666 14.07 -3.20 -4.99
CA ASN A 666 13.41 -2.02 -4.41
C ASN A 666 13.97 -1.74 -2.99
N SER A 667 13.14 -1.75 -1.98
CA SER A 667 13.52 -1.56 -0.58
C SER A 667 12.92 -2.67 0.29
N VAL A 668 13.33 -2.73 1.55
CA VAL A 668 12.79 -3.61 2.57
C VAL A 668 12.04 -2.77 3.58
N SER A 669 10.73 -3.02 3.76
CA SER A 669 9.96 -2.41 4.84
C SER A 669 10.30 -3.09 6.15
N ILE A 670 10.87 -2.33 7.08
CA ILE A 670 11.12 -2.80 8.44
C ILE A 670 10.78 -1.71 9.45
N THR A 671 10.03 -2.10 10.48
CA THR A 671 9.93 -1.37 11.75
C THR A 671 10.64 -2.21 12.80
N ALA A 672 11.87 -1.83 13.11
CA ALA A 672 12.69 -2.54 14.08
C ALA A 672 12.24 -2.17 15.51
N THR A 673 11.55 -3.09 16.18
CA THR A 673 11.16 -2.90 17.57
C THR A 673 12.36 -3.07 18.48
N TYR A 674 12.48 -2.20 19.51
CA TYR A 674 13.57 -2.22 20.48
C TYR A 674 13.05 -2.12 21.91
N ASP A 675 13.78 -2.72 22.84
CA ASP A 675 13.54 -2.56 24.27
C ASP A 675 14.02 -1.17 24.72
N PRO A 676 13.14 -0.28 25.22
CA PRO A 676 13.51 1.07 25.58
C PRO A 676 14.54 1.15 26.71
N ASP A 677 14.58 0.18 27.62
CA ASP A 677 15.48 0.18 28.77
C ASP A 677 16.89 -0.32 28.43
N THR A 678 17.01 -1.26 27.50
CA THR A 678 18.28 -1.94 27.22
C THR A 678 18.86 -1.64 25.83
N GLU A 679 18.05 -1.28 24.84
CA GLU A 679 18.46 -1.11 23.44
C GLU A 679 18.37 0.34 22.93
N ALA A 680 17.62 1.25 23.57
CA ALA A 680 17.46 2.63 23.11
C ALA A 680 18.82 3.36 22.90
N SER A 681 19.78 3.16 23.81
CA SER A 681 21.12 3.75 23.67
C SER A 681 21.95 3.19 22.50
N GLN A 682 21.52 2.08 21.90
CA GLN A 682 22.21 1.42 20.80
C GLN A 682 21.76 1.92 19.43
N ILE A 683 20.67 2.68 19.34
CA ILE A 683 20.08 3.17 18.08
C ILE A 683 21.12 3.89 17.20
N PRO A 684 21.95 4.85 17.69
CA PRO A 684 22.96 5.47 16.85
C PRO A 684 23.99 4.48 16.28
N ALA A 685 24.37 3.47 17.07
CA ALA A 685 25.31 2.45 16.62
C ALA A 685 24.69 1.53 15.54
N VAL A 686 23.40 1.20 15.68
CA VAL A 686 22.65 0.44 14.66
C VAL A 686 22.56 1.22 13.36
N ILE A 687 22.19 2.50 13.40
CA ILE A 687 22.13 3.37 12.22
C ILE A 687 23.47 3.36 11.48
N ARG A 688 24.59 3.61 12.20
CA ARG A 688 25.92 3.61 11.59
C ARG A 688 26.35 2.24 11.03
N ALA A 689 26.01 1.16 11.73
CA ALA A 689 26.40 -0.20 11.33
C ALA A 689 25.68 -0.69 10.06
N PHE A 690 24.46 -0.21 9.85
CA PHE A 690 23.62 -0.60 8.72
C PHE A 690 23.51 0.47 7.63
N ASP A 691 24.23 1.59 7.78
CA ASP A 691 24.42 2.59 6.72
C ASP A 691 24.97 1.91 5.44
N GLY A 692 24.31 2.14 4.32
CA GLY A 692 24.64 1.48 3.05
C GLY A 692 24.27 -0.01 2.94
N LYS A 693 23.60 -0.60 3.94
CA LYS A 693 23.17 -2.01 3.95
C LYS A 693 21.65 -2.19 3.92
N VAL A 694 20.91 -1.14 4.22
CA VAL A 694 19.46 -1.05 4.10
C VAL A 694 19.09 0.25 3.40
N LYS A 695 17.95 0.28 2.70
CA LYS A 695 17.45 1.48 2.02
C LYS A 695 16.43 2.26 2.83
N ALA A 696 15.76 1.58 3.77
CA ALA A 696 14.83 2.20 4.71
C ALA A 696 14.97 1.54 6.09
N LEU A 697 14.79 2.33 7.15
CA LEU A 697 14.83 1.84 8.53
C LEU A 697 13.94 2.71 9.40
N SER A 698 12.98 2.07 10.09
CA SER A 698 12.13 2.70 11.09
C SER A 698 12.27 1.97 12.43
N PHE A 699 11.99 2.67 13.52
CA PHE A 699 12.11 2.14 14.86
C PHE A 699 10.80 2.28 15.64
N LEU A 700 10.56 1.38 16.59
CA LEU A 700 9.41 1.46 17.48
C LEU A 700 9.77 0.85 18.84
N ALA A 701 9.53 1.60 19.92
CA ALA A 701 9.72 1.07 21.27
C ALA A 701 8.72 -0.06 21.57
N ALA A 702 9.23 -1.19 22.05
CA ALA A 702 8.41 -2.33 22.45
C ALA A 702 7.83 -2.10 23.86
N GLN A 703 6.80 -1.24 23.96
CA GLN A 703 6.16 -0.90 25.23
C GLN A 703 4.87 -1.71 25.44
N GLU A 704 4.65 -2.17 26.70
CA GLU A 704 3.40 -2.80 27.11
C GLU A 704 2.42 -1.77 27.69
N GLY A 705 1.11 -2.02 27.50
CA GLY A 705 0.07 -1.33 28.28
C GLY A 705 -0.26 0.10 27.87
N ILE A 706 0.34 0.65 26.80
CA ILE A 706 0.05 2.03 26.35
C ILE A 706 -1.37 2.14 25.75
N TYR A 707 -1.88 1.07 25.17
CA TYR A 707 -3.19 1.06 24.53
C TYR A 707 -4.17 0.18 25.28
N ALA A 708 -5.24 0.78 25.80
CA ALA A 708 -6.44 0.03 26.13
C ALA A 708 -6.89 -0.73 24.86
N GLN A 709 -7.24 -2.02 24.99
CA GLN A 709 -7.65 -2.87 23.85
C GLN A 709 -6.57 -3.02 22.76
N ALA A 710 -5.31 -3.27 23.19
CA ALA A 710 -4.16 -3.47 22.28
C ALA A 710 -4.44 -4.60 21.26
N PRO A 711 -3.98 -4.48 19.99
CA PRO A 711 -4.21 -5.49 18.95
C PRO A 711 -3.68 -6.89 19.29
N TYR A 712 -2.61 -6.97 20.07
CA TYR A 712 -2.02 -8.20 20.60
C TYR A 712 -1.84 -8.05 22.10
N GLN A 713 -2.25 -9.08 22.85
CA GLN A 713 -2.16 -9.05 24.29
C GLN A 713 -1.53 -10.37 24.77
N ARG A 714 -0.46 -10.25 25.55
CA ARG A 714 0.13 -11.37 26.27
C ARG A 714 -0.81 -11.79 27.40
N VAL A 715 -1.00 -13.09 27.54
CA VAL A 715 -1.84 -13.66 28.60
C VAL A 715 -1.16 -14.87 29.22
N SER A 716 -1.52 -15.19 30.47
CA SER A 716 -1.02 -16.44 31.03
C SER A 716 -1.66 -17.65 30.35
N PRO A 717 -0.98 -18.81 30.36
CA PRO A 717 -1.54 -20.05 29.79
C PRO A 717 -2.92 -20.41 30.33
N GLU A 718 -3.17 -20.14 31.62
CA GLU A 718 -4.43 -20.42 32.29
C GLU A 718 -5.56 -19.51 31.74
N VAL A 719 -5.32 -18.20 31.65
CA VAL A 719 -6.27 -17.23 31.09
C VAL A 719 -6.54 -17.52 29.61
N PHE A 720 -5.48 -17.88 28.87
CA PHE A 720 -5.64 -18.29 27.49
C PHE A 720 -6.53 -19.52 27.37
N GLN A 721 -6.22 -20.59 28.15
CA GLN A 721 -6.97 -21.85 28.06
C GLN A 721 -8.44 -21.68 28.47
N GLU A 722 -8.70 -20.87 29.50
CA GLU A 722 -10.07 -20.54 29.91
C GLU A 722 -10.88 -19.87 28.79
N ALA A 723 -10.27 -18.90 28.11
CA ALA A 723 -10.90 -18.22 26.98
C ALA A 723 -11.06 -19.15 25.76
N TRP A 724 -10.04 -19.98 25.48
CA TRP A 724 -10.05 -20.95 24.39
C TRP A 724 -11.17 -21.98 24.53
N ASP A 725 -11.42 -22.48 25.75
CA ASP A 725 -12.42 -23.50 26.03
C ASP A 725 -13.85 -22.93 26.04
N LYS A 726 -14.03 -21.63 26.23
CA LYS A 726 -15.32 -20.95 26.23
C LYS A 726 -15.89 -20.73 24.82
N VAL A 727 -15.03 -20.56 23.82
CA VAL A 727 -15.48 -20.22 22.48
C VAL A 727 -15.86 -21.48 21.68
N LYS A 728 -16.84 -21.32 20.79
CA LYS A 728 -17.33 -22.35 19.87
C LYS A 728 -16.99 -21.94 18.43
N PRO A 729 -17.06 -22.89 17.47
CA PRO A 729 -17.00 -22.54 16.05
C PRO A 729 -18.06 -21.49 15.68
N VAL A 730 -17.63 -20.47 14.94
CA VAL A 730 -18.54 -19.44 14.39
C VAL A 730 -19.30 -20.01 13.21
N ASP A 731 -20.57 -19.73 13.10
CA ASP A 731 -21.38 -20.10 11.94
C ASP A 731 -21.10 -19.13 10.76
N TRP A 732 -20.01 -19.39 10.04
CA TRP A 732 -19.66 -18.64 8.84
C TRP A 732 -20.63 -18.85 7.68
N GLU A 733 -21.35 -19.99 7.63
CA GLU A 733 -22.29 -20.31 6.54
C GLU A 733 -23.41 -19.27 6.44
N ARG A 734 -23.97 -18.88 7.59
CA ARG A 734 -24.98 -17.83 7.67
C ARG A 734 -24.46 -16.48 7.13
N LEU A 735 -23.19 -16.17 7.42
CA LEU A 735 -22.56 -14.95 6.93
C LEU A 735 -22.28 -15.00 5.42
N TYR A 736 -21.86 -16.15 4.89
CA TYR A 736 -21.72 -16.33 3.45
C TYR A 736 -23.06 -16.26 2.71
N ALA A 737 -24.15 -16.71 3.31
CA ALA A 737 -25.49 -16.62 2.71
C ALA A 737 -26.01 -15.19 2.55
N GLY A 738 -25.40 -14.21 3.21
CA GLY A 738 -25.74 -12.80 3.09
C GLY A 738 -26.94 -12.34 3.93
N GLU A 739 -27.48 -13.20 4.81
CA GLU A 739 -28.69 -12.93 5.60
C GLU A 739 -28.55 -11.77 6.61
N ALA A 740 -27.36 -11.20 6.76
CA ALA A 740 -27.07 -10.23 7.81
C ALA A 740 -26.18 -9.04 7.38
N TRP A 741 -25.89 -8.86 6.08
CA TRP A 741 -24.95 -7.83 5.61
C TRP A 741 -25.64 -6.53 5.13
N GLU A 742 -26.75 -6.15 5.72
CA GLU A 742 -27.33 -4.82 5.47
C GLU A 742 -26.45 -3.76 6.15
N GLY A 743 -25.72 -2.98 5.37
CA GLY A 743 -24.95 -1.82 5.83
C GLY A 743 -23.43 -1.99 5.94
N ALA A 744 -22.87 -3.18 5.84
CA ALA A 744 -21.42 -3.36 5.71
C ALA A 744 -21.03 -3.30 4.22
N GLY A 745 -20.98 -2.10 3.67
CA GLY A 745 -20.71 -1.91 2.27
C GLY A 745 -19.24 -2.02 1.92
N GLU A 746 -18.98 -2.49 0.74
CA GLU A 746 -17.64 -2.60 0.14
C GLU A 746 -17.23 -1.26 -0.46
N ALA A 747 -16.12 -0.73 0.01
CA ALA A 747 -15.67 0.60 -0.33
C ALA A 747 -14.79 0.62 -1.60
N TYR A 748 -15.33 0.64 -2.80
CA TYR A 748 -14.65 1.16 -4.02
C TYR A 748 -15.63 1.57 -5.12
N CYS A 749 -15.77 2.87 -5.32
CA CYS A 749 -16.23 3.44 -6.58
C CYS A 749 -15.36 4.65 -6.95
N THR A 750 -15.24 4.94 -8.23
CA THR A 750 -14.51 6.12 -8.72
C THR A 750 -15.37 7.35 -8.75
N THR A 751 -16.70 7.18 -8.76
CA THR A 751 -17.70 8.26 -8.74
C THR A 751 -18.96 7.73 -8.08
N ASP A 752 -19.79 8.59 -7.52
CA ASP A 752 -21.15 8.24 -7.10
C ASP A 752 -22.07 7.82 -8.28
N ALA A 753 -21.62 8.10 -9.51
CA ALA A 753 -22.25 7.65 -10.75
C ALA A 753 -21.88 6.22 -11.15
N CYS A 754 -21.12 5.48 -10.36
CA CYS A 754 -20.94 4.04 -10.53
C CYS A 754 -22.21 3.27 -10.13
N GLU A 755 -23.33 3.60 -10.75
CA GLU A 755 -24.39 2.62 -10.90
C GLU A 755 -23.87 1.59 -11.89
N VAL A 756 -23.50 0.42 -11.40
CA VAL A 756 -23.44 -0.76 -12.24
C VAL A 756 -24.82 -0.86 -12.85
N PRO A 757 -24.99 -0.77 -14.17
CA PRO A 757 -26.29 -1.05 -14.76
C PRO A 757 -26.69 -2.45 -14.30
N VAL A 758 -27.76 -2.55 -13.52
CA VAL A 758 -28.38 -3.82 -13.11
C VAL A 758 -28.96 -4.48 -14.32
#